data_eff10bfa5846f1860b14a8d25c591da7
#
_entry.id   eff10bfa5846f1860b14a8d25c591da7
#
_cell.length_a   1.000
_cell.length_b   1.000
_cell.length_c   1.000
_cell.angle_alpha   90.00
_cell.angle_beta   90.00
_cell.angle_gamma   90.00
#
_symmetry.space_group_name_H-M   'P 1'
#
loop_
_entity.id
_entity.type
_entity.pdbx_description
1 polymer ?
#
loop_
_entity_poly.entity_id
_entity_poly.type
_entity_poly.pdbx_seq_one_letter_code
_entity_poly.pdbx_strand_id
1 'polypeptide(L)'
;MAQYNHAAIEKKWRENWEKNPINVNDGKKEKYYCLDMFPYPSGSGLHVGHWRGYVISDVWSRYQLLKGKYVIHPMGWDAFGLPAENYAIKMGVHPAKSTAANVANIKRQIGEIAAIYDWDMEVNTTDPDFYKWTQWIFVQMFKKGLAYEKEFPINWCPSCKTGLANEEVVNGCCERCGTPVTKKNLRQWMLKITAYADRLLNDLDKLDWPEKVKKMQTEWIGKSYGAEVEFPVEGRDEKITVYTTRPDTLHGATFMVLAPEHKLAKGLATDETREAVEKYIFDASMKSNVDRLQDKEKTGVFTGTYAINPLNGAKVPIWLSDYVLADYGTGAIMCVPAHDDRDFEFAKKFNIPIIQVIAKDGKEIENMTEAYTEASGTMINSGDWNGMESSVLKKEAPVMIEKMGIGRKTVNYKLRDWVFSRQRYWGEPIPIIHCPKCGNVPVPEDQLPLTLPEVDSYQPTGTGESPLAAIDWWVNTTCPCCGGPAKRETNTMPQWAGSSWYFLRYVDSKNDKELVSREKADKYLPVDMYIGGVEHAVLHLLYSRFYTKFLYDIGVVDFDEPFKKLFNQGMITGKNGIKMSKSKGNVVSPDDLVRDYGCDALRMYELFVGPPELDAEWDDRGIEGVSKFLKRFYNLVLDNKDKDVKETKEMLKLRHKLVYDIETRFNQFSLNTVISGFMEYNNKLSELAKKEGGIDKETLRTFVILLAPFAPHLGEELWRELGGTDSVFHATWPECDEEAMKDDEIEIAVQINGKTRGVIMVPAEISKEEAIAAGKEAVKDKLTGTIVKEIYVPRKIVNIVQK
;
A
#
# COMPACT_ATOMS: atom_id res chain seq x y z
N MET A 1 -37.28 -32.35 -7.64
CA MET A 1 -36.37 -31.19 -7.72
C MET A 1 -34.98 -31.65 -7.33
N ALA A 2 -34.00 -31.48 -8.21
CA ALA A 2 -32.61 -31.74 -7.87
C ALA A 2 -32.17 -30.77 -6.73
N GLN A 3 -31.65 -31.33 -5.68
CA GLN A 3 -31.23 -30.56 -4.52
C GLN A 3 -29.85 -29.91 -4.83
N TYR A 4 -29.71 -28.60 -4.64
CA TYR A 4 -28.40 -27.93 -4.74
C TYR A 4 -27.42 -28.55 -3.74
N ASN A 5 -26.39 -29.18 -4.27
CA ASN A 5 -25.32 -29.83 -3.50
C ASN A 5 -23.99 -29.20 -3.88
N HIS A 6 -23.60 -28.15 -3.12
CA HIS A 6 -22.37 -27.41 -3.39
C HIS A 6 -21.13 -28.31 -3.41
N ALA A 7 -21.01 -29.25 -2.45
CA ALA A 7 -19.84 -30.12 -2.35
C ALA A 7 -19.63 -31.01 -3.59
N ALA A 8 -20.73 -31.57 -4.13
CA ALA A 8 -20.67 -32.37 -5.34
C ALA A 8 -20.33 -31.54 -6.58
N ILE A 9 -20.95 -30.36 -6.71
CA ILE A 9 -20.71 -29.42 -7.82
C ILE A 9 -19.27 -28.93 -7.81
N GLU A 10 -18.78 -28.47 -6.66
CA GLU A 10 -17.42 -27.95 -6.50
C GLU A 10 -16.37 -29.02 -6.81
N LYS A 11 -16.54 -30.24 -6.30
CA LYS A 11 -15.64 -31.36 -6.60
C LYS A 11 -15.58 -31.64 -8.09
N LYS A 12 -16.75 -31.74 -8.74
CA LYS A 12 -16.89 -32.03 -10.18
C LYS A 12 -16.11 -30.99 -11.01
N TRP A 13 -16.27 -29.71 -10.71
CA TRP A 13 -15.68 -28.67 -11.53
C TRP A 13 -14.19 -28.46 -11.25
N ARG A 14 -13.72 -28.65 -10.04
CA ARG A 14 -12.27 -28.67 -9.74
C ARG A 14 -11.56 -29.77 -10.51
N GLU A 15 -12.10 -31.00 -10.49
CA GLU A 15 -11.57 -32.12 -11.28
C GLU A 15 -11.62 -31.86 -12.80
N ASN A 16 -12.61 -31.09 -13.25
CA ASN A 16 -12.71 -30.70 -14.65
C ASN A 16 -11.63 -29.67 -15.04
N TRP A 17 -11.42 -28.63 -14.25
CA TRP A 17 -10.43 -27.58 -14.52
C TRP A 17 -8.99 -28.09 -14.46
N GLU A 18 -8.71 -29.07 -13.64
CA GLU A 18 -7.41 -29.75 -13.63
C GLU A 18 -7.09 -30.41 -14.98
N LYS A 19 -8.10 -30.97 -15.63
CA LYS A 19 -7.97 -31.66 -16.94
C LYS A 19 -8.09 -30.70 -18.13
N ASN A 20 -8.90 -29.66 -17.97
CA ASN A 20 -9.25 -28.69 -18.99
C ASN A 20 -9.05 -27.26 -18.45
N PRO A 21 -7.82 -26.75 -18.44
CA PRO A 21 -7.54 -25.40 -17.96
C PRO A 21 -8.34 -24.34 -18.71
N ILE A 22 -8.96 -23.41 -17.99
CA ILE A 22 -9.82 -22.37 -18.57
C ILE A 22 -9.04 -21.18 -19.11
N ASN A 23 -7.80 -20.98 -18.68
CA ASN A 23 -6.92 -19.88 -19.08
C ASN A 23 -5.73 -20.42 -19.86
N VAL A 24 -5.86 -20.49 -21.18
CA VAL A 24 -4.81 -21.01 -22.06
C VAL A 24 -4.21 -19.89 -22.88
N ASN A 25 -2.88 -19.86 -22.91
CA ASN A 25 -2.12 -18.92 -23.75
C ASN A 25 -2.04 -19.45 -25.18
N ASP A 26 -2.87 -18.89 -26.06
CA ASP A 26 -2.84 -19.20 -27.51
C ASP A 26 -1.89 -18.29 -28.32
N GLY A 27 -1.21 -17.36 -27.64
CA GLY A 27 -0.30 -16.37 -28.24
C GLY A 27 -0.99 -15.25 -29.00
N LYS A 28 -2.32 -15.21 -29.08
CA LYS A 28 -3.11 -14.24 -29.86
C LYS A 28 -3.84 -13.22 -29.00
N LYS A 29 -4.24 -13.64 -27.80
CA LYS A 29 -4.97 -12.78 -26.86
C LYS A 29 -4.06 -11.73 -26.24
N GLU A 30 -4.60 -10.54 -26.04
CA GLU A 30 -3.95 -9.50 -25.23
C GLU A 30 -3.74 -10.00 -23.80
N LYS A 31 -2.56 -9.78 -23.26
CA LYS A 31 -2.26 -10.17 -21.88
C LYS A 31 -2.94 -9.25 -20.87
N TYR A 32 -3.29 -9.79 -19.72
CA TYR A 32 -3.66 -9.04 -18.54
C TYR A 32 -3.00 -9.65 -17.31
N TYR A 33 -2.09 -8.91 -16.68
CA TYR A 33 -1.37 -9.39 -15.51
C TYR A 33 -2.04 -8.87 -14.23
N CYS A 34 -2.75 -9.76 -13.54
CA CYS A 34 -3.33 -9.51 -12.22
C CYS A 34 -2.46 -10.17 -11.16
N LEU A 35 -2.00 -9.40 -10.18
CA LEU A 35 -1.05 -9.86 -9.17
C LEU A 35 -1.61 -9.66 -7.76
N ASP A 36 -1.49 -10.69 -6.93
CA ASP A 36 -1.67 -10.62 -5.50
C ASP A 36 -0.34 -10.42 -4.77
N MET A 37 -0.39 -9.78 -3.61
CA MET A 37 0.73 -9.87 -2.68
C MET A 37 0.82 -11.31 -2.16
N PHE A 38 1.93 -11.97 -2.44
CA PHE A 38 2.10 -13.37 -2.05
C PHE A 38 2.23 -13.54 -0.53
N PRO A 39 1.73 -14.66 0.04
CA PRO A 39 1.65 -14.83 1.48
C PRO A 39 3.00 -15.12 2.13
N TYR A 40 3.11 -14.73 3.41
CA TYR A 40 4.16 -15.20 4.31
C TYR A 40 3.76 -16.55 4.92
N PRO A 41 4.49 -17.63 4.71
CA PRO A 41 4.20 -18.92 5.34
C PRO A 41 4.65 -18.97 6.81
N SER A 42 4.29 -17.95 7.58
CA SER A 42 4.67 -17.74 8.99
C SER A 42 3.68 -18.31 10.00
N GLY A 43 2.81 -19.20 9.58
CA GLY A 43 1.81 -19.84 10.42
C GLY A 43 1.13 -21.01 9.73
N SER A 44 0.40 -21.82 10.49
CA SER A 44 -0.16 -23.09 10.04
C SER A 44 -1.34 -22.99 9.04
N GLY A 45 -1.69 -21.82 8.51
CA GLY A 45 -2.75 -21.66 7.53
C GLY A 45 -3.29 -20.25 7.44
N LEU A 46 -4.20 -20.04 6.48
CA LEU A 46 -4.91 -18.81 6.22
C LEU A 46 -6.16 -18.67 7.11
N HIS A 47 -6.65 -17.46 7.27
CA HIS A 47 -7.97 -17.15 7.81
C HIS A 47 -8.77 -16.33 6.77
N VAL A 48 -10.07 -16.17 7.00
CA VAL A 48 -10.97 -15.46 6.06
C VAL A 48 -10.43 -14.08 5.64
N GLY A 49 -9.77 -13.33 6.52
CA GLY A 49 -9.20 -12.04 6.16
C GLY A 49 -8.11 -12.10 5.06
N HIS A 50 -7.44 -13.23 4.87
CA HIS A 50 -6.52 -13.42 3.75
C HIS A 50 -7.28 -13.70 2.44
N TRP A 51 -8.42 -14.41 2.53
CA TRP A 51 -9.20 -14.78 1.36
C TRP A 51 -9.74 -13.59 0.58
N ARG A 52 -10.06 -12.49 1.27
CA ARG A 52 -10.66 -11.31 0.64
C ARG A 52 -9.85 -10.80 -0.55
N GLY A 53 -8.54 -10.60 -0.37
CA GLY A 53 -7.66 -10.16 -1.45
C GLY A 53 -7.63 -11.13 -2.62
N TYR A 54 -7.42 -12.41 -2.33
CA TYR A 54 -7.33 -13.47 -3.33
C TYR A 54 -8.65 -13.70 -4.08
N VAL A 55 -9.79 -13.50 -3.43
CA VAL A 55 -11.10 -13.56 -4.09
C VAL A 55 -11.31 -12.37 -5.01
N ILE A 56 -10.93 -11.15 -4.57
CA ILE A 56 -11.02 -9.93 -5.39
C ILE A 56 -10.20 -10.09 -6.68
N SER A 57 -8.95 -10.54 -6.56
CA SER A 57 -8.06 -10.72 -7.70
C SER A 57 -8.55 -11.80 -8.66
N ASP A 58 -9.07 -12.91 -8.15
CA ASP A 58 -9.62 -13.97 -8.98
C ASP A 58 -10.89 -13.54 -9.72
N VAL A 59 -11.81 -12.86 -9.03
CA VAL A 59 -13.03 -12.32 -9.66
C VAL A 59 -12.67 -11.34 -10.78
N TRP A 60 -11.71 -10.46 -10.54
CA TRP A 60 -11.21 -9.53 -11.56
C TRP A 60 -10.54 -10.26 -12.73
N SER A 61 -9.74 -11.27 -12.43
CA SER A 61 -9.07 -12.11 -13.43
C SER A 61 -10.06 -12.85 -14.32
N ARG A 62 -11.10 -13.46 -13.75
CA ARG A 62 -12.16 -14.12 -14.50
C ARG A 62 -12.97 -13.16 -15.37
N TYR A 63 -13.21 -11.95 -14.90
CA TYR A 63 -13.80 -10.90 -15.72
C TYR A 63 -12.93 -10.58 -16.94
N GLN A 64 -11.61 -10.48 -16.76
CA GLN A 64 -10.69 -10.23 -17.89
C GLN A 64 -10.67 -11.41 -18.89
N LEU A 65 -10.82 -12.65 -18.42
CA LEU A 65 -11.03 -13.80 -19.32
C LEU A 65 -12.28 -13.63 -20.19
N LEU A 66 -13.41 -13.25 -19.56
CA LEU A 66 -14.68 -13.01 -20.28
C LEU A 66 -14.60 -11.79 -21.22
N LYS A 67 -13.68 -10.86 -20.98
CA LYS A 67 -13.32 -9.78 -21.92
C LYS A 67 -12.35 -10.24 -23.03
N GLY A 68 -12.04 -11.53 -23.10
CA GLY A 68 -11.24 -12.13 -24.18
C GLY A 68 -9.72 -12.04 -23.99
N LYS A 69 -9.24 -11.70 -22.78
CA LYS A 69 -7.79 -11.58 -22.50
C LYS A 69 -7.17 -12.90 -22.07
N TYR A 70 -5.86 -13.02 -22.25
CA TYR A 70 -5.05 -14.02 -21.55
C TYR A 70 -4.61 -13.45 -20.22
N VAL A 71 -4.98 -14.10 -19.13
CA VAL A 71 -4.70 -13.60 -17.78
C VAL A 71 -3.45 -14.26 -17.21
N ILE A 72 -2.51 -13.47 -16.72
CA ILE A 72 -1.39 -13.92 -15.91
C ILE A 72 -1.79 -13.70 -14.46
N HIS A 73 -2.00 -14.79 -13.72
CA HIS A 73 -2.40 -14.79 -12.31
C HIS A 73 -1.56 -15.80 -11.55
N PRO A 74 -0.33 -15.45 -11.19
CA PRO A 74 0.60 -16.36 -10.52
C PRO A 74 0.43 -16.34 -9.01
N MET A 75 0.98 -17.34 -8.33
CA MET A 75 1.08 -17.41 -6.88
C MET A 75 2.45 -17.96 -6.46
N GLY A 76 2.93 -17.54 -5.30
CA GLY A 76 4.22 -17.95 -4.75
C GLY A 76 4.31 -17.69 -3.25
N TRP A 77 5.56 -17.74 -2.72
CA TRP A 77 5.81 -17.75 -1.29
C TRP A 77 6.90 -16.76 -0.91
N ASP A 78 6.55 -15.80 -0.06
CA ASP A 78 7.54 -14.94 0.62
C ASP A 78 7.99 -15.63 1.90
N ALA A 79 8.94 -16.56 1.75
CA ALA A 79 9.22 -17.58 2.74
C ALA A 79 10.47 -17.33 3.58
N PHE A 80 11.30 -16.34 3.24
CA PHE A 80 12.42 -15.87 4.04
C PHE A 80 12.00 -14.83 5.09
N GLY A 81 12.92 -14.52 6.00
CA GLY A 81 12.84 -13.40 6.93
C GLY A 81 12.23 -13.72 8.28
N LEU A 82 12.07 -12.67 9.07
CA LEU A 82 11.66 -12.74 10.48
C LEU A 82 10.34 -13.47 10.75
N PRO A 83 9.29 -13.33 9.93
CA PRO A 83 8.02 -14.00 10.22
C PRO A 83 8.16 -15.52 10.25
N ALA A 84 8.83 -16.09 9.26
CA ALA A 84 9.04 -17.54 9.15
C ALA A 84 10.02 -18.05 10.21
N GLU A 85 11.13 -17.32 10.44
CA GLU A 85 12.14 -17.71 11.42
C GLU A 85 11.60 -17.63 12.87
N ASN A 86 10.88 -16.57 13.22
CA ASN A 86 10.29 -16.46 14.55
C ASN A 86 9.24 -17.55 14.80
N TYR A 87 8.46 -17.91 13.79
CA TYR A 87 7.54 -19.05 13.89
C TYR A 87 8.28 -20.36 14.12
N ALA A 88 9.36 -20.62 13.36
CA ALA A 88 10.18 -21.82 13.51
C ALA A 88 10.83 -21.91 14.90
N ILE A 89 11.37 -20.79 15.44
CA ILE A 89 11.92 -20.72 16.79
C ILE A 89 10.84 -21.07 17.83
N LYS A 90 9.64 -20.50 17.69
CA LYS A 90 8.52 -20.79 18.59
C LYS A 90 8.12 -22.26 18.57
N MET A 91 8.20 -22.90 17.40
CA MET A 91 7.83 -24.31 17.22
C MET A 91 8.99 -25.27 17.55
N GLY A 92 10.21 -24.77 17.79
CA GLY A 92 11.40 -25.59 18.07
C GLY A 92 11.86 -26.44 16.88
N VAL A 93 11.65 -25.96 15.64
CA VAL A 93 11.99 -26.68 14.41
C VAL A 93 12.85 -25.81 13.50
N HIS A 94 13.56 -26.44 12.54
CA HIS A 94 14.32 -25.70 11.54
C HIS A 94 13.37 -24.91 10.60
N PRO A 95 13.68 -23.64 10.24
CA PRO A 95 12.81 -22.81 9.43
C PRO A 95 12.48 -23.39 8.06
N ALA A 96 13.40 -24.09 7.41
CA ALA A 96 13.13 -24.76 6.14
C ALA A 96 12.00 -25.81 6.26
N LYS A 97 11.97 -26.58 7.35
CA LYS A 97 10.93 -27.60 7.59
C LYS A 97 9.58 -26.98 7.91
N SER A 98 9.55 -25.99 8.81
CA SER A 98 8.29 -25.32 9.16
C SER A 98 7.70 -24.55 7.96
N THR A 99 8.54 -23.90 7.18
CA THR A 99 8.16 -23.17 5.98
C THR A 99 7.57 -24.12 4.93
N ALA A 100 8.24 -25.25 4.63
CA ALA A 100 7.72 -26.24 3.68
C ALA A 100 6.36 -26.79 4.09
N ALA A 101 6.16 -27.12 5.37
CA ALA A 101 4.89 -27.59 5.90
C ALA A 101 3.78 -26.51 5.81
N ASN A 102 4.12 -25.27 6.14
CA ASN A 102 3.18 -24.15 6.05
C ASN A 102 2.80 -23.84 4.60
N VAL A 103 3.76 -23.84 3.67
CA VAL A 103 3.51 -23.66 2.23
C VAL A 103 2.55 -24.75 1.72
N ALA A 104 2.78 -26.02 2.05
CA ALA A 104 1.93 -27.11 1.61
C ALA A 104 0.46 -26.92 2.10
N ASN A 105 0.26 -26.55 3.36
CA ASN A 105 -1.07 -26.31 3.89
C ASN A 105 -1.74 -25.06 3.30
N ILE A 106 -1.01 -23.96 3.18
CA ILE A 106 -1.55 -22.74 2.59
C ILE A 106 -1.88 -22.94 1.11
N LYS A 107 -1.04 -23.67 0.36
CA LYS A 107 -1.33 -24.04 -1.03
C LYS A 107 -2.63 -24.83 -1.16
N ARG A 108 -2.85 -25.81 -0.26
CA ARG A 108 -4.13 -26.53 -0.20
C ARG A 108 -5.29 -25.56 0.03
N GLN A 109 -5.20 -24.66 1.01
CA GLN A 109 -6.25 -23.69 1.32
C GLN A 109 -6.50 -22.70 0.17
N ILE A 110 -5.46 -22.26 -0.53
CA ILE A 110 -5.60 -21.43 -1.74
C ILE A 110 -6.29 -22.22 -2.85
N GLY A 111 -6.03 -23.52 -2.96
CA GLY A 111 -6.79 -24.42 -3.86
C GLY A 111 -8.28 -24.44 -3.56
N GLU A 112 -8.67 -24.32 -2.29
CA GLU A 112 -10.08 -24.24 -1.90
C GLU A 112 -10.79 -22.94 -2.36
N ILE A 113 -10.03 -21.84 -2.59
CA ILE A 113 -10.59 -20.60 -3.15
C ILE A 113 -11.04 -20.81 -4.60
N ALA A 114 -10.54 -21.84 -5.27
CA ALA A 114 -10.73 -22.12 -6.68
C ALA A 114 -10.29 -20.96 -7.62
N ALA A 115 -9.28 -20.20 -7.20
CA ALA A 115 -8.70 -19.16 -8.02
C ALA A 115 -7.94 -19.74 -9.23
N ILE A 116 -7.94 -19.01 -10.34
CA ILE A 116 -7.28 -19.42 -11.58
C ILE A 116 -5.77 -19.18 -11.55
N TYR A 117 -5.10 -19.52 -10.44
CA TYR A 117 -3.65 -19.36 -10.35
C TYR A 117 -2.91 -20.29 -11.31
N ASP A 118 -1.92 -19.72 -11.99
CA ASP A 118 -0.98 -20.48 -12.81
C ASP A 118 0.18 -21.00 -11.94
N TRP A 119 0.05 -22.23 -11.49
CA TRP A 119 1.04 -22.88 -10.63
C TRP A 119 2.33 -23.25 -11.36
N ASP A 120 2.38 -23.21 -12.70
CA ASP A 120 3.62 -23.36 -13.47
C ASP A 120 4.55 -22.16 -13.33
N MET A 121 3.99 -21.01 -12.95
CA MET A 121 4.73 -19.81 -12.64
C MET A 121 5.13 -19.69 -11.16
N GLU A 122 4.84 -20.69 -10.32
CA GLU A 122 5.10 -20.66 -8.87
C GLU A 122 6.56 -20.30 -8.58
N VAL A 123 6.78 -19.41 -7.59
CA VAL A 123 8.10 -19.07 -7.07
C VAL A 123 8.11 -19.15 -5.55
N ASN A 124 9.28 -19.42 -4.99
CA ASN A 124 9.52 -19.40 -3.55
C ASN A 124 10.82 -18.65 -3.29
N THR A 125 10.77 -17.62 -2.46
CA THR A 125 11.94 -16.78 -2.18
C THR A 125 13.09 -17.53 -1.52
N THR A 126 12.83 -18.72 -0.91
CA THR A 126 13.84 -19.57 -0.31
C THR A 126 14.51 -20.54 -1.27
N ASP A 127 14.01 -20.65 -2.50
CA ASP A 127 14.64 -21.50 -3.51
C ASP A 127 15.93 -20.87 -4.02
N PRO A 128 17.04 -21.62 -4.07
CA PRO A 128 18.29 -21.12 -4.59
C PRO A 128 18.20 -20.55 -6.02
N ASP A 129 17.37 -21.13 -6.87
CA ASP A 129 17.14 -20.66 -8.23
C ASP A 129 16.40 -19.31 -8.27
N PHE A 130 15.65 -18.95 -7.20
CA PHE A 130 15.06 -17.64 -7.04
C PHE A 130 16.05 -16.65 -6.42
N TYR A 131 16.61 -16.94 -5.24
CA TYR A 131 17.40 -15.95 -4.53
C TYR A 131 18.79 -15.72 -5.14
N LYS A 132 19.26 -16.60 -6.04
CA LYS A 132 20.39 -16.31 -6.93
C LYS A 132 20.25 -14.94 -7.57
N TRP A 133 19.06 -14.61 -8.03
CA TRP A 133 18.79 -13.35 -8.72
C TRP A 133 18.60 -12.17 -7.75
N THR A 134 18.09 -12.40 -6.56
CA THR A 134 18.11 -11.40 -5.49
C THR A 134 19.56 -11.01 -5.15
N GLN A 135 20.45 -11.99 -5.04
CA GLN A 135 21.88 -11.77 -4.83
C GLN A 135 22.52 -11.06 -6.03
N TRP A 136 22.17 -11.45 -7.24
CA TRP A 136 22.66 -10.79 -8.46
C TRP A 136 22.28 -9.31 -8.49
N ILE A 137 21.04 -8.96 -8.17
CA ILE A 137 20.61 -7.55 -8.08
C ILE A 137 21.47 -6.78 -7.07
N PHE A 138 21.71 -7.37 -5.90
CA PHE A 138 22.59 -6.76 -4.90
C PHE A 138 24.01 -6.51 -5.42
N VAL A 139 24.58 -7.49 -6.11
CA VAL A 139 25.91 -7.36 -6.74
C VAL A 139 25.91 -6.23 -7.78
N GLN A 140 24.87 -6.11 -8.61
CA GLN A 140 24.78 -5.02 -9.58
C GLN A 140 24.67 -3.66 -8.88
N MET A 141 23.87 -3.55 -7.80
CA MET A 141 23.80 -2.34 -6.99
C MET A 141 25.13 -1.98 -6.34
N PHE A 142 25.87 -3.00 -5.85
CA PHE A 142 27.21 -2.81 -5.30
C PHE A 142 28.18 -2.26 -6.36
N LYS A 143 28.21 -2.85 -7.55
CA LYS A 143 29.05 -2.38 -8.68
C LYS A 143 28.73 -0.96 -9.11
N LYS A 144 27.49 -0.49 -8.93
CA LYS A 144 27.03 0.86 -9.23
C LYS A 144 27.18 1.84 -8.05
N GLY A 145 27.72 1.39 -6.91
CA GLY A 145 27.89 2.21 -5.71
C GLY A 145 26.59 2.55 -4.98
N LEU A 146 25.52 1.80 -5.26
CA LEU A 146 24.21 1.92 -4.62
C LEU A 146 24.09 1.05 -3.38
N ALA A 147 24.83 -0.04 -3.28
CA ALA A 147 24.99 -0.83 -2.07
C ALA A 147 26.34 -0.50 -1.44
N TYR A 148 26.34 -0.12 -0.18
CA TYR A 148 27.54 0.29 0.57
C TYR A 148 27.41 -0.07 2.04
N GLU A 149 28.53 -0.10 2.73
CA GLU A 149 28.62 -0.44 4.14
C GLU A 149 28.90 0.79 4.99
N LYS A 150 28.19 0.91 6.12
CA LYS A 150 28.35 2.01 7.05
C LYS A 150 28.10 1.56 8.48
N GLU A 151 28.92 2.05 9.41
CA GLU A 151 28.70 1.89 10.84
C GLU A 151 28.02 3.13 11.41
N PHE A 152 26.86 2.94 12.05
CA PHE A 152 26.09 4.02 12.67
C PHE A 152 24.98 3.48 13.58
N PRO A 153 24.36 4.32 14.42
CA PRO A 153 23.23 3.93 15.26
C PRO A 153 21.99 3.61 14.40
N ILE A 154 21.57 2.35 14.41
CA ILE A 154 20.35 1.89 13.74
C ILE A 154 19.24 1.61 14.73
N ASN A 155 18.00 1.50 14.22
CA ASN A 155 16.90 0.97 15.02
C ASN A 155 17.17 -0.52 15.32
N TRP A 156 17.11 -0.88 16.58
CA TRP A 156 17.36 -2.24 17.05
C TRP A 156 16.14 -2.77 17.78
N CYS A 157 15.64 -3.92 17.37
CA CYS A 157 14.61 -4.62 18.12
C CYS A 157 15.23 -5.59 19.13
N PRO A 158 15.12 -5.36 20.44
CA PRO A 158 15.72 -6.22 21.44
C PRO A 158 15.04 -7.59 21.54
N SER A 159 13.77 -7.71 21.16
CA SER A 159 13.03 -8.97 21.11
C SER A 159 13.39 -9.80 19.89
N CYS A 160 13.36 -9.21 18.69
CA CYS A 160 13.78 -9.87 17.46
C CYS A 160 15.29 -10.00 17.32
N LYS A 161 16.07 -9.29 18.14
CA LYS A 161 17.55 -9.28 18.16
C LYS A 161 18.15 -8.97 16.78
N THR A 162 17.64 -7.95 16.11
CA THR A 162 18.10 -7.54 14.79
C THR A 162 17.92 -6.04 14.57
N GLY A 163 18.70 -5.49 13.63
CA GLY A 163 18.52 -4.15 13.10
C GLY A 163 17.26 -4.04 12.22
N LEU A 164 16.64 -2.88 12.25
CA LEU A 164 15.44 -2.57 11.48
C LEU A 164 15.68 -1.33 10.62
N ALA A 165 15.09 -1.31 9.42
CA ALA A 165 14.96 -0.11 8.64
C ALA A 165 13.95 0.88 9.29
N ASN A 166 14.00 2.16 8.91
CA ASN A 166 13.08 3.14 9.48
C ASN A 166 11.61 2.81 9.16
N GLU A 167 11.37 2.24 7.99
CA GLU A 167 10.09 1.80 7.49
C GLU A 167 9.46 0.66 8.31
N GLU A 168 10.30 -0.11 9.00
CA GLU A 168 9.89 -1.24 9.85
C GLU A 168 9.61 -0.83 11.30
N VAL A 169 9.63 0.48 11.59
CA VAL A 169 9.34 1.03 12.92
C VAL A 169 8.04 1.83 12.87
N VAL A 170 7.03 1.36 13.58
CA VAL A 170 5.70 1.98 13.64
C VAL A 170 5.45 2.45 15.06
N ASN A 171 5.20 3.75 15.25
CA ASN A 171 5.00 4.36 16.57
C ASN A 171 6.12 4.00 17.58
N GLY A 172 7.37 3.95 17.10
CA GLY A 172 8.54 3.62 17.92
C GLY A 172 8.69 2.16 18.32
N CYS A 173 7.85 1.30 17.77
CA CYS A 173 7.88 -0.13 18.03
C CYS A 173 8.22 -0.91 16.76
N CYS A 174 8.79 -2.09 16.94
CA CYS A 174 9.01 -3.04 15.86
C CYS A 174 7.67 -3.44 15.23
N GLU A 175 7.51 -3.25 13.94
CA GLU A 175 6.30 -3.62 13.17
C GLU A 175 5.89 -5.08 13.38
N ARG A 176 6.87 -5.98 13.56
CA ARG A 176 6.66 -7.42 13.67
C ARG A 176 6.21 -7.90 15.04
N CYS A 177 6.87 -7.43 16.09
CA CYS A 177 6.63 -7.96 17.44
C CYS A 177 6.04 -6.94 18.42
N GLY A 178 5.89 -5.68 18.01
CA GLY A 178 5.35 -4.62 18.86
C GLY A 178 6.29 -4.15 19.98
N THR A 179 7.50 -4.67 20.06
CA THR A 179 8.47 -4.28 21.09
C THR A 179 9.03 -2.90 20.79
N PRO A 180 9.15 -1.99 21.80
CA PRO A 180 9.83 -0.72 21.63
C PRO A 180 11.26 -0.91 21.12
N VAL A 181 11.64 -0.13 20.09
CA VAL A 181 12.98 -0.20 19.52
C VAL A 181 13.96 0.67 20.30
N THR A 182 15.22 0.27 20.26
CA THR A 182 16.35 1.02 20.83
C THR A 182 17.31 1.42 19.72
N LYS A 183 18.37 2.19 20.05
CA LYS A 183 19.47 2.45 19.12
C LYS A 183 20.65 1.54 19.45
N LYS A 184 21.27 0.98 18.41
CA LYS A 184 22.48 0.18 18.52
C LYS A 184 23.45 0.54 17.41
N ASN A 185 24.70 0.79 17.74
CA ASN A 185 25.73 1.09 16.77
C ASN A 185 26.22 -0.22 16.13
N LEU A 186 25.95 -0.39 14.86
CA LEU A 186 26.30 -1.59 14.10
C LEU A 186 26.77 -1.24 12.69
N ARG A 187 27.67 -2.04 12.17
CA ARG A 187 28.05 -2.03 10.76
C ARG A 187 26.94 -2.65 9.93
N GLN A 188 26.41 -1.90 8.97
CA GLN A 188 25.25 -2.28 8.18
C GLN A 188 25.50 -2.08 6.69
N TRP A 189 24.97 -2.99 5.87
CA TRP A 189 24.76 -2.74 4.45
C TRP A 189 23.58 -1.81 4.26
N MET A 190 23.76 -0.85 3.37
CA MET A 190 22.79 0.16 3.02
C MET A 190 22.52 0.12 1.52
N LEU A 191 21.27 0.28 1.12
CA LEU A 191 20.92 0.57 -0.27
C LEU A 191 20.56 2.05 -0.42
N LYS A 192 21.19 2.72 -1.40
CA LYS A 192 21.08 4.15 -1.62
C LYS A 192 19.79 4.53 -2.35
N ILE A 193 18.65 4.22 -1.74
CA ILE A 193 17.32 4.56 -2.26
C ILE A 193 17.15 6.07 -2.41
N THR A 194 17.85 6.87 -1.63
CA THR A 194 17.84 8.34 -1.72
C THR A 194 18.32 8.84 -3.07
N ALA A 195 19.16 8.10 -3.79
CA ALA A 195 19.57 8.44 -5.15
C ALA A 195 18.40 8.44 -6.15
N TYR A 196 17.29 7.78 -5.80
CA TYR A 196 16.07 7.69 -6.59
C TYR A 196 14.93 8.56 -6.06
N ALA A 197 15.15 9.33 -5.00
CA ALA A 197 14.11 10.08 -4.29
C ALA A 197 13.25 10.95 -5.23
N ASP A 198 13.87 11.70 -6.13
CA ASP A 198 13.17 12.55 -7.09
C ASP A 198 12.33 11.74 -8.08
N ARG A 199 12.89 10.66 -8.65
CA ARG A 199 12.16 9.80 -9.58
C ARG A 199 11.00 9.09 -8.88
N LEU A 200 11.22 8.58 -7.67
CA LEU A 200 10.18 7.97 -6.85
C LEU A 200 9.04 8.95 -6.54
N LEU A 201 9.35 10.22 -6.33
CA LEU A 201 8.35 11.25 -6.07
C LEU A 201 7.61 11.69 -7.34
N ASN A 202 8.35 12.08 -8.38
CA ASN A 202 7.80 12.67 -9.60
C ASN A 202 6.98 11.67 -10.42
N ASP A 203 7.36 10.39 -10.39
CA ASP A 203 6.69 9.35 -11.17
C ASP A 203 5.40 8.84 -10.52
N LEU A 204 5.06 9.27 -9.29
CA LEU A 204 3.76 8.97 -8.67
C LEU A 204 2.58 9.45 -9.53
N ASP A 205 2.75 10.54 -10.28
CA ASP A 205 1.70 11.07 -11.15
C ASP A 205 1.38 10.16 -12.36
N LYS A 206 2.29 9.26 -12.72
CA LYS A 206 2.09 8.27 -13.80
C LYS A 206 1.22 7.09 -13.39
N LEU A 207 0.98 6.91 -12.07
CA LEU A 207 0.39 5.70 -11.49
C LEU A 207 -1.10 5.87 -11.25
N ASP A 208 -1.91 4.88 -11.68
CA ASP A 208 -3.32 4.74 -11.30
C ASP A 208 -3.43 4.05 -9.93
N TRP A 209 -2.93 4.74 -8.92
CA TRP A 209 -2.89 4.26 -7.54
C TRP A 209 -3.80 5.10 -6.63
N PRO A 210 -4.29 4.54 -5.51
CA PRO A 210 -5.07 5.30 -4.55
C PRO A 210 -4.32 6.54 -4.04
N GLU A 211 -5.00 7.69 -4.02
CA GLU A 211 -4.40 8.96 -3.58
C GLU A 211 -3.82 8.88 -2.16
N LYS A 212 -4.42 8.06 -1.29
CA LYS A 212 -3.89 7.79 0.05
C LYS A 212 -2.48 7.22 -0.01
N VAL A 213 -2.20 6.26 -0.89
CA VAL A 213 -0.87 5.63 -1.04
C VAL A 213 0.13 6.62 -1.63
N LYS A 214 -0.27 7.37 -2.66
CA LYS A 214 0.58 8.42 -3.26
C LYS A 214 0.96 9.45 -2.20
N LYS A 215 0.00 9.90 -1.40
CA LYS A 215 0.24 10.84 -0.29
C LYS A 215 1.20 10.25 0.75
N MET A 216 1.00 9.01 1.16
CA MET A 216 1.90 8.33 2.12
C MET A 216 3.34 8.29 1.60
N GLN A 217 3.56 7.92 0.33
CA GLN A 217 4.91 7.92 -0.26
C GLN A 217 5.48 9.34 -0.40
N THR A 218 4.67 10.30 -0.81
CA THR A 218 5.09 11.72 -0.90
C THR A 218 5.58 12.24 0.45
N GLU A 219 4.82 12.00 1.51
CA GLU A 219 5.16 12.43 2.87
C GLU A 219 6.37 11.68 3.44
N TRP A 220 6.53 10.40 3.07
CA TRP A 220 7.67 9.58 3.47
C TRP A 220 8.96 10.03 2.79
N ILE A 221 8.92 10.28 1.49
CA ILE A 221 10.04 10.86 0.74
C ILE A 221 10.33 12.26 1.27
N GLY A 222 9.30 13.04 1.54
CA GLY A 222 9.36 14.30 2.27
C GLY A 222 10.35 15.29 1.68
N LYS A 223 10.26 15.55 0.36
CA LYS A 223 11.07 16.54 -0.33
C LYS A 223 10.78 17.94 0.22
N SER A 224 11.82 18.65 0.61
CA SER A 224 11.72 20.01 1.12
C SER A 224 12.74 20.92 0.46
N TYR A 225 12.32 22.15 0.21
CA TYR A 225 13.15 23.19 -0.35
C TYR A 225 13.53 24.16 0.75
N GLY A 226 14.80 24.53 0.81
CA GLY A 226 15.30 25.42 1.83
C GLY A 226 16.71 25.92 1.53
N ALA A 227 17.42 26.26 2.59
CA ALA A 227 18.80 26.64 2.53
C ALA A 227 19.62 25.97 3.63
N GLU A 228 20.85 25.64 3.32
CA GLU A 228 21.90 25.45 4.32
C GLU A 228 22.51 26.79 4.59
N VAL A 229 22.68 27.15 5.86
CA VAL A 229 23.25 28.40 6.30
C VAL A 229 24.41 28.12 7.25
N GLU A 230 25.55 28.78 7.04
CA GLU A 230 26.76 28.63 7.84
C GLU A 230 26.84 29.71 8.92
N PHE A 231 26.78 29.30 10.16
CA PHE A 231 26.93 30.14 11.33
C PHE A 231 28.37 30.03 11.86
N PRO A 232 29.22 31.07 11.76
CA PRO A 232 30.52 31.07 12.43
C PRO A 232 30.37 30.90 13.93
N VAL A 233 31.28 30.16 14.56
CA VAL A 233 31.36 30.04 16.01
C VAL A 233 32.24 31.17 16.55
N GLU A 234 31.75 31.89 17.53
CA GLU A 234 32.48 33.04 18.10
C GLU A 234 33.86 32.63 18.67
N GLY A 235 34.89 33.33 18.23
CA GLY A 235 36.26 33.10 18.69
C GLY A 235 36.89 31.79 18.22
N ARG A 236 36.32 31.13 17.21
CA ARG A 236 36.82 29.87 16.64
C ARG A 236 36.76 29.89 15.10
N ASP A 237 37.51 29.02 14.49
CA ASP A 237 37.50 28.84 13.02
C ASP A 237 36.33 27.94 12.54
N GLU A 238 35.68 27.23 13.47
CA GLU A 238 34.60 26.33 13.14
C GLU A 238 33.32 27.07 12.73
N LYS A 239 32.56 26.45 11.84
CA LYS A 239 31.24 26.90 11.45
C LYS A 239 30.23 25.78 11.72
N ILE A 240 29.00 26.15 12.10
CA ILE A 240 27.88 25.27 12.23
C ILE A 240 26.97 25.47 11.03
N THR A 241 26.76 24.42 10.24
CA THR A 241 25.82 24.45 9.13
C THR A 241 24.44 24.00 9.62
N VAL A 242 23.42 24.81 9.40
CA VAL A 242 22.02 24.48 9.69
C VAL A 242 21.25 24.37 8.38
N TYR A 243 20.28 23.45 8.33
CA TYR A 243 19.30 23.39 7.26
C TYR A 243 17.99 23.99 7.74
N THR A 244 17.40 24.87 6.96
CA THR A 244 16.09 25.46 7.26
C THR A 244 15.17 25.50 6.05
N THR A 245 13.90 25.18 6.26
CA THR A 245 12.81 25.38 5.28
C THR A 245 12.17 26.77 5.39
N ARG A 246 12.63 27.57 6.38
CA ARG A 246 12.16 28.93 6.65
C ARG A 246 13.33 29.93 6.65
N PRO A 247 14.08 29.99 5.52
CA PRO A 247 15.18 30.95 5.42
C PRO A 247 14.73 32.41 5.49
N ASP A 248 13.45 32.66 5.23
CA ASP A 248 12.81 33.97 5.41
C ASP A 248 12.85 34.46 6.87
N THR A 249 12.91 33.57 7.84
CA THR A 249 12.89 33.90 9.27
C THR A 249 14.30 34.04 9.89
N LEU A 250 15.38 33.99 9.12
CA LEU A 250 16.75 33.93 9.60
C LEU A 250 17.14 35.10 10.53
N HIS A 251 16.58 36.29 10.30
CA HIS A 251 16.78 37.45 11.18
C HIS A 251 16.21 37.28 12.59
N GLY A 252 15.20 36.38 12.74
CA GLY A 252 14.56 36.09 14.02
C GLY A 252 15.22 34.91 14.78
N ALA A 253 16.32 34.36 14.29
CA ALA A 253 17.08 33.34 14.97
C ALA A 253 17.74 33.88 16.22
N THR A 254 17.27 33.47 17.41
CA THR A 254 17.75 33.98 18.70
C THR A 254 18.58 32.96 19.48
N PHE A 255 18.55 31.72 19.08
CA PHE A 255 19.42 30.66 19.61
C PHE A 255 19.63 29.55 18.56
N MET A 256 20.54 28.65 18.84
CA MET A 256 20.86 27.50 18.03
C MET A 256 20.82 26.24 18.89
N VAL A 257 20.33 25.14 18.34
CA VAL A 257 20.32 23.85 19.03
C VAL A 257 21.02 22.81 18.17
N LEU A 258 21.92 22.05 18.80
CA LEU A 258 22.57 20.90 18.23
C LEU A 258 22.06 19.63 18.89
N ALA A 259 22.01 18.57 18.12
CA ALA A 259 21.80 17.22 18.67
C ALA A 259 22.92 16.85 19.67
N PRO A 260 22.64 16.17 20.76
CA PRO A 260 23.67 15.71 21.70
C PRO A 260 24.79 14.88 21.04
N GLU A 261 24.47 14.18 19.96
CA GLU A 261 25.40 13.36 19.18
C GLU A 261 26.18 14.12 18.11
N HIS A 262 25.91 15.41 17.95
CA HIS A 262 26.60 16.21 16.93
C HIS A 262 28.11 16.24 17.18
N LYS A 263 28.91 16.14 16.11
CA LYS A 263 30.39 16.06 16.18
C LYS A 263 31.06 17.19 16.95
N LEU A 264 30.45 18.39 16.98
CA LEU A 264 30.96 19.56 17.68
C LEU A 264 30.42 19.66 19.11
N ALA A 265 29.42 18.86 19.54
CA ALA A 265 28.72 19.03 20.81
C ALA A 265 29.67 19.11 22.01
N LYS A 266 30.59 18.13 22.16
CA LYS A 266 31.57 18.13 23.25
C LYS A 266 32.59 19.26 23.16
N GLY A 267 33.06 19.58 21.93
CA GLY A 267 34.06 20.59 21.68
C GLY A 267 33.60 22.04 21.92
N LEU A 268 32.27 22.27 21.89
CA LEU A 268 31.67 23.59 22.12
C LEU A 268 31.52 23.91 23.62
N ALA A 269 31.66 22.94 24.53
CA ALA A 269 31.61 23.21 25.95
C ALA A 269 32.80 24.04 26.43
N THR A 270 32.53 25.07 27.23
CA THR A 270 33.56 25.81 27.97
C THR A 270 33.94 24.99 29.22
N ASP A 271 35.03 25.40 29.88
CA ASP A 271 35.45 24.72 31.13
C ASP A 271 34.36 24.76 32.22
N GLU A 272 33.55 25.84 32.24
CA GLU A 272 32.45 26.02 33.18
C GLU A 272 31.23 25.14 32.88
N THR A 273 30.99 24.81 31.62
CA THR A 273 29.80 24.07 31.18
C THR A 273 30.08 22.59 30.88
N ARG A 274 31.34 22.19 30.82
CA ARG A 274 31.80 20.87 30.36
C ARG A 274 31.11 19.72 31.10
N GLU A 275 31.06 19.75 32.43
CA GLU A 275 30.43 18.70 33.20
C GLU A 275 28.92 18.55 32.91
N ALA A 276 28.22 19.68 32.81
CA ALA A 276 26.79 19.70 32.50
C ALA A 276 26.51 19.20 31.07
N VAL A 277 27.36 19.59 30.12
CA VAL A 277 27.26 19.17 28.71
C VAL A 277 27.51 17.66 28.57
N GLU A 278 28.58 17.14 29.19
CA GLU A 278 28.91 15.71 29.13
C GLU A 278 27.84 14.86 29.80
N LYS A 279 27.32 15.33 30.94
CA LYS A 279 26.17 14.66 31.58
C LYS A 279 24.92 14.64 30.68
N TYR A 280 24.59 15.78 30.07
CA TYR A 280 23.43 15.87 29.19
C TYR A 280 23.55 14.93 27.98
N ILE A 281 24.74 14.88 27.35
CA ILE A 281 25.01 13.97 26.22
C ILE A 281 24.83 12.51 26.67
N PHE A 282 25.30 12.15 27.85
CA PHE A 282 25.15 10.82 28.41
C PHE A 282 23.66 10.50 28.68
N ASP A 283 22.94 11.37 29.39
CA ASP A 283 21.52 11.19 29.71
C ASP A 283 20.66 11.07 28.43
N ALA A 284 20.94 11.91 27.42
CA ALA A 284 20.26 11.85 26.12
C ALA A 284 20.54 10.55 25.36
N SER A 285 21.75 9.99 25.48
CA SER A 285 22.12 8.72 24.83
C SER A 285 21.33 7.51 25.36
N MET A 286 20.79 7.63 26.56
CA MET A 286 19.95 6.59 27.18
C MET A 286 18.48 6.64 26.74
N LYS A 287 18.05 7.70 26.07
CA LYS A 287 16.68 7.88 25.57
C LYS A 287 16.52 7.35 24.15
N SER A 288 15.39 6.70 23.85
CA SER A 288 15.03 6.39 22.46
C SER A 288 14.59 7.66 21.70
N ASN A 289 14.68 7.65 20.35
CA ASN A 289 14.20 8.77 19.55
C ASN A 289 12.69 9.01 19.75
N VAL A 290 11.95 8.00 20.11
CA VAL A 290 10.51 8.10 20.38
C VAL A 290 10.26 8.84 21.68
N ASP A 291 10.98 8.47 22.74
CA ASP A 291 10.89 9.17 24.02
C ASP A 291 11.24 10.64 23.85
N ARG A 292 12.30 10.93 23.10
CA ARG A 292 12.74 12.30 22.78
C ARG A 292 11.67 13.12 22.04
N LEU A 293 10.96 12.50 21.08
CA LEU A 293 9.91 13.18 20.29
C LEU A 293 8.57 13.30 21.03
N GLN A 294 8.28 12.38 21.96
CA GLN A 294 7.05 12.35 22.74
C GLN A 294 7.15 13.14 24.04
N ASP A 295 8.37 13.44 24.48
CA ASP A 295 8.60 14.19 25.73
C ASP A 295 8.00 15.61 25.60
N LYS A 296 6.98 15.87 26.40
CA LYS A 296 6.29 17.15 26.40
C LYS A 296 7.16 18.25 27.00
N GLU A 297 8.07 17.88 27.88
CA GLU A 297 8.96 18.83 28.54
C GLU A 297 10.25 19.01 27.75
N LYS A 298 10.48 20.21 27.22
CA LYS A 298 11.74 20.54 26.52
C LYS A 298 12.89 20.62 27.51
N THR A 299 13.93 19.83 27.25
CA THR A 299 15.17 19.84 28.02
C THR A 299 16.34 20.38 27.17
N GLY A 300 17.35 20.91 27.79
CA GLY A 300 18.53 21.41 27.09
C GLY A 300 19.61 21.87 28.04
N VAL A 301 20.83 21.98 27.50
CA VAL A 301 22.00 22.52 28.22
C VAL A 301 22.71 23.55 27.35
N PHE A 302 23.04 24.69 27.94
CA PHE A 302 23.85 25.72 27.27
C PHE A 302 25.32 25.28 27.21
N THR A 303 25.92 25.37 26.02
CA THR A 303 27.33 24.96 25.82
C THR A 303 28.36 25.98 26.38
N GLY A 304 27.93 27.20 26.69
CA GLY A 304 28.82 28.30 27.04
C GLY A 304 29.34 29.07 25.81
N THR A 305 29.09 28.64 24.63
CA THR A 305 29.61 29.20 23.37
C THR A 305 28.45 29.79 22.53
N TYR A 306 28.80 30.77 21.69
CA TYR A 306 27.86 31.47 20.81
C TYR A 306 28.21 31.22 19.34
N ALA A 307 27.21 31.23 18.48
CA ALA A 307 27.36 31.35 17.04
C ALA A 307 27.01 32.79 16.62
N ILE A 308 27.47 33.18 15.46
CA ILE A 308 27.17 34.50 14.88
C ILE A 308 26.15 34.30 13.75
N ASN A 309 25.01 34.97 13.82
CA ASN A 309 24.07 35.01 12.73
C ASN A 309 24.67 35.72 11.53
N PRO A 310 24.84 35.07 10.37
CA PRO A 310 25.55 35.62 9.24
C PRO A 310 24.82 36.78 8.55
N LEU A 311 23.51 36.97 8.78
CA LEU A 311 22.74 38.06 8.18
C LEU A 311 22.86 39.38 8.97
N ASN A 312 22.79 39.32 10.29
CA ASN A 312 22.69 40.51 11.12
C ASN A 312 23.81 40.64 12.16
N GLY A 313 24.77 39.69 12.20
CA GLY A 313 25.90 39.73 13.14
C GLY A 313 25.52 39.45 14.60
N ALA A 314 24.26 39.06 14.89
CA ALA A 314 23.82 38.83 16.25
C ALA A 314 24.46 37.55 16.84
N LYS A 315 24.83 37.62 18.11
CA LYS A 315 25.32 36.46 18.87
C LYS A 315 24.12 35.61 19.28
N VAL A 316 24.12 34.34 18.92
CA VAL A 316 23.11 33.37 19.27
C VAL A 316 23.70 32.26 20.15
N PRO A 317 23.19 32.01 21.37
CA PRO A 317 23.73 30.97 22.25
C PRO A 317 23.51 29.60 21.62
N ILE A 318 24.51 28.72 21.78
CA ILE A 318 24.46 27.35 21.30
C ILE A 318 24.06 26.44 22.43
N TRP A 319 22.96 25.73 22.24
CA TRP A 319 22.39 24.75 23.17
C TRP A 319 22.51 23.34 22.61
N LEU A 320 22.56 22.34 23.48
CA LEU A 320 22.26 20.95 23.13
C LEU A 320 20.87 20.63 23.64
N SER A 321 20.10 19.94 22.80
CA SER A 321 18.79 19.44 23.21
C SER A 321 18.45 18.15 22.48
N ASP A 322 17.77 17.27 23.18
CA ASP A 322 17.40 15.94 22.72
C ASP A 322 16.21 15.93 21.74
N TYR A 323 15.51 17.06 21.54
CA TYR A 323 14.49 17.17 20.49
C TYR A 323 15.08 17.35 19.09
N VAL A 324 16.39 17.64 18.97
CA VAL A 324 17.12 17.68 17.70
C VAL A 324 17.79 16.32 17.47
N LEU A 325 17.56 15.72 16.33
CA LEU A 325 18.14 14.43 15.98
C LEU A 325 19.35 14.61 15.07
N ALA A 326 20.44 13.88 15.36
CA ALA A 326 21.69 13.98 14.60
C ALA A 326 21.58 13.44 13.17
N ASP A 327 20.62 12.55 12.92
CA ASP A 327 20.37 11.92 11.64
C ASP A 327 19.35 12.70 10.76
N TYR A 328 18.87 13.85 11.22
CA TYR A 328 17.98 14.73 10.47
C TYR A 328 18.68 16.04 10.07
N GLY A 329 18.77 16.33 8.77
CA GLY A 329 19.44 17.50 8.25
C GLY A 329 20.95 17.49 8.58
N THR A 330 21.42 18.56 9.22
CA THR A 330 22.82 18.72 9.65
C THR A 330 23.05 18.31 11.11
N GLY A 331 22.00 17.89 11.82
CA GLY A 331 22.06 17.68 13.29
C GLY A 331 22.12 18.98 14.08
N ALA A 332 21.91 20.13 13.45
CA ALA A 332 21.86 21.45 14.03
C ALA A 332 20.71 22.25 13.43
N ILE A 333 20.04 23.05 14.23
CA ILE A 333 18.95 23.92 13.81
C ILE A 333 19.15 25.34 14.31
N MET A 334 18.80 26.31 13.50
CA MET A 334 18.55 27.69 13.97
C MET A 334 17.14 27.71 14.59
N CYS A 335 16.96 28.39 15.67
CA CYS A 335 15.69 28.47 16.39
C CYS A 335 15.10 29.88 16.31
N VAL A 336 13.85 29.93 15.88
CA VAL A 336 13.10 31.16 15.67
C VAL A 336 11.83 31.14 16.52
N PRO A 337 11.92 31.45 17.81
CA PRO A 337 10.84 31.25 18.74
C PRO A 337 9.57 32.06 18.45
N ALA A 338 9.66 33.16 17.73
CA ALA A 338 8.47 33.90 17.33
C ALA A 338 7.62 33.16 16.27
N HIS A 339 8.17 32.14 15.57
CA HIS A 339 7.53 31.49 14.39
C HIS A 339 7.56 29.96 14.41
N ASP A 340 7.96 29.35 15.53
CA ASP A 340 7.90 27.89 15.77
C ASP A 340 7.50 27.62 17.23
N ASP A 341 6.46 26.81 17.41
CA ASP A 341 5.90 26.54 18.74
C ASP A 341 6.92 25.87 19.68
N ARG A 342 7.75 24.94 19.15
CA ARG A 342 8.76 24.22 19.94
C ARG A 342 9.86 25.17 20.40
N ASP A 343 10.30 26.04 19.50
CA ASP A 343 11.31 27.04 19.79
C ASP A 343 10.77 28.08 20.78
N PHE A 344 9.47 28.41 20.66
CA PHE A 344 8.78 29.32 21.58
C PHE A 344 8.75 28.75 23.01
N GLU A 345 8.33 27.50 23.18
CA GLU A 345 8.32 26.81 24.47
C GLU A 345 9.71 26.75 25.09
N PHE A 346 10.73 26.43 24.29
CA PHE A 346 12.12 26.37 24.73
C PHE A 346 12.63 27.75 25.16
N ALA A 347 12.39 28.78 24.36
CA ALA A 347 12.81 30.15 24.66
C ALA A 347 12.15 30.67 25.95
N LYS A 348 10.87 30.40 26.16
CA LYS A 348 10.17 30.74 27.41
C LYS A 348 10.77 30.05 28.62
N LYS A 349 11.07 28.72 28.49
CA LYS A 349 11.65 27.95 29.60
C LYS A 349 13.03 28.45 30.00
N PHE A 350 13.87 28.75 29.02
CA PHE A 350 15.26 29.13 29.26
C PHE A 350 15.50 30.66 29.21
N ASN A 351 14.40 31.43 29.18
CA ASN A 351 14.43 32.89 29.20
C ASN A 351 15.27 33.51 28.06
N ILE A 352 15.14 32.96 26.84
CA ILE A 352 15.80 33.40 25.62
C ILE A 352 14.95 34.45 24.92
N PRO A 353 15.54 35.52 24.32
CA PRO A 353 14.81 36.57 23.59
C PRO A 353 13.93 35.96 22.45
N ILE A 354 12.77 36.56 22.24
CA ILE A 354 11.83 36.23 21.17
C ILE A 354 11.73 37.45 20.28
N ILE A 355 12.11 37.33 19.00
CA ILE A 355 12.10 38.43 18.02
C ILE A 355 11.12 38.04 16.90
N GLN A 356 10.03 38.80 16.79
CA GLN A 356 9.07 38.60 15.72
C GLN A 356 9.61 39.21 14.41
N VAL A 357 9.61 38.43 13.34
CA VAL A 357 10.09 38.86 12.01
C VAL A 357 9.01 38.76 10.93
N ILE A 358 7.90 38.13 11.22
CA ILE A 358 6.70 38.10 10.34
C ILE A 358 5.50 38.60 11.14
N ALA A 359 4.82 39.59 10.62
CA ALA A 359 3.65 40.17 11.28
C ALA A 359 2.46 40.28 10.32
N LYS A 360 1.26 40.08 10.87
CA LYS A 360 0.04 40.39 10.18
C LYS A 360 -0.08 41.92 10.02
N ASP A 361 -0.29 42.35 8.80
CA ASP A 361 -0.40 43.79 8.48
C ASP A 361 0.81 44.64 8.92
N GLY A 362 1.99 44.06 9.06
CA GLY A 362 3.25 44.73 9.41
C GLY A 362 3.32 45.27 10.85
N LYS A 363 2.40 44.81 11.74
CA LYS A 363 2.38 45.25 13.15
C LYS A 363 2.93 44.17 14.08
N GLU A 364 3.92 44.53 14.89
CA GLU A 364 4.50 43.67 15.91
C GLU A 364 3.50 43.39 17.03
N ILE A 365 3.52 42.17 17.55
CA ILE A 365 2.69 41.75 18.67
C ILE A 365 3.41 42.07 19.98
N GLU A 366 2.87 42.99 20.75
CA GLU A 366 3.37 43.28 22.10
C GLU A 366 3.09 42.10 23.02
N ASN A 367 4.12 41.54 23.68
CA ASN A 367 3.99 40.43 24.63
C ASN A 367 3.41 39.13 24.01
N MET A 368 4.12 38.54 23.08
CA MET A 368 3.75 37.25 22.47
C MET A 368 3.50 36.16 23.54
N THR A 369 2.31 35.55 23.54
CA THR A 369 1.93 34.43 24.41
C THR A 369 2.07 33.08 23.72
N GLU A 370 2.14 33.11 22.41
CA GLU A 370 2.28 31.94 21.52
C GLU A 370 3.07 32.34 20.27
N ALA A 371 3.61 31.39 19.55
CA ALA A 371 4.31 31.62 18.28
C ALA A 371 3.32 32.06 17.19
N TYR A 372 3.74 32.99 16.33
CA TYR A 372 3.02 33.35 15.11
C TYR A 372 3.44 32.39 13.98
N THR A 373 2.69 31.33 13.77
CA THR A 373 3.03 30.25 12.83
C THR A 373 2.37 30.38 11.46
N GLU A 374 1.65 31.48 11.20
CA GLU A 374 1.02 31.72 9.89
C GLU A 374 2.04 31.75 8.76
N ALA A 375 1.65 31.19 7.61
CA ALA A 375 2.56 31.03 6.48
C ALA A 375 2.84 32.33 5.71
N SER A 376 2.02 33.35 5.90
CA SER A 376 2.10 34.65 5.21
C SER A 376 2.05 35.82 6.18
N GLY A 377 2.64 36.93 5.76
CA GLY A 377 2.68 38.18 6.53
C GLY A 377 3.80 39.09 6.03
N THR A 378 3.84 40.31 6.52
CA THR A 378 4.85 41.28 6.18
C THR A 378 6.07 41.09 7.05
N MET A 379 7.26 41.11 6.45
CA MET A 379 8.52 41.06 7.17
C MET A 379 8.75 42.34 7.99
N ILE A 380 9.12 42.16 9.26
CA ILE A 380 9.52 43.20 10.21
C ILE A 380 10.80 42.76 10.90
N ASN A 381 11.52 43.65 11.56
CA ASN A 381 12.77 43.37 12.28
C ASN A 381 13.81 42.57 11.47
N SER A 382 13.81 42.72 10.14
CA SER A 382 14.55 41.89 9.20
C SER A 382 15.47 42.67 8.25
N GLY A 383 15.94 43.84 8.67
CA GLY A 383 16.86 44.65 7.89
C GLY A 383 16.33 44.97 6.49
N ASP A 384 17.10 44.65 5.47
CA ASP A 384 16.75 44.92 4.07
C ASP A 384 15.51 44.08 3.59
N TRP A 385 15.08 43.11 4.35
CA TRP A 385 13.88 42.31 4.04
C TRP A 385 12.59 42.88 4.61
N ASN A 386 12.66 43.99 5.39
CA ASN A 386 11.49 44.64 5.95
C ASN A 386 10.51 45.09 4.85
N GLY A 387 9.23 44.83 5.07
CA GLY A 387 8.16 45.17 4.14
C GLY A 387 7.91 44.14 3.03
N MET A 388 8.80 43.13 2.87
CA MET A 388 8.57 42.04 1.92
C MET A 388 7.47 41.12 2.43
N GLU A 389 6.76 40.45 1.51
CA GLU A 389 5.81 39.37 1.85
C GLU A 389 6.59 38.09 2.14
N SER A 390 6.36 37.49 3.31
CA SER A 390 7.10 36.31 3.79
C SER A 390 6.99 35.09 2.88
N SER A 391 5.82 34.89 2.27
CA SER A 391 5.58 33.79 1.34
C SER A 391 6.39 33.89 0.04
N VAL A 392 6.68 35.13 -0.39
CA VAL A 392 7.56 35.42 -1.53
C VAL A 392 9.02 35.28 -1.10
N LEU A 393 9.40 35.91 0.00
CA LEU A 393 10.76 35.87 0.53
C LEU A 393 11.20 34.42 0.83
N LYS A 394 10.33 33.56 1.36
CA LYS A 394 10.62 32.15 1.60
C LYS A 394 11.13 31.43 0.35
N LYS A 395 10.68 31.81 -0.84
CA LYS A 395 11.11 31.23 -2.11
C LYS A 395 12.41 31.87 -2.63
N GLU A 396 12.61 33.15 -2.35
CA GLU A 396 13.74 33.91 -2.85
C GLU A 396 14.96 33.87 -1.92
N ALA A 397 14.76 33.79 -0.61
CA ALA A 397 15.82 33.81 0.39
C ALA A 397 16.90 32.71 0.18
N PRO A 398 16.63 31.50 -0.25
CA PRO A 398 17.70 30.53 -0.56
C PRO A 398 18.67 30.99 -1.60
N VAL A 399 18.19 31.69 -2.64
CA VAL A 399 19.04 32.26 -3.69
C VAL A 399 19.81 33.49 -3.19
N MET A 400 19.19 34.32 -2.35
CA MET A 400 19.83 35.46 -1.73
C MET A 400 20.99 35.01 -0.80
N ILE A 401 20.76 34.01 0.03
CA ILE A 401 21.75 33.41 0.94
C ILE A 401 22.96 32.88 0.17
N GLU A 402 22.74 32.23 -0.97
CA GLU A 402 23.80 31.72 -1.83
C GLU A 402 24.60 32.85 -2.47
N LYS A 403 23.93 33.89 -2.97
CA LYS A 403 24.59 35.08 -3.53
C LYS A 403 25.40 35.85 -2.48
N MET A 404 24.97 35.87 -1.23
CA MET A 404 25.70 36.50 -0.12
C MET A 404 26.91 35.67 0.34
N GLY A 405 27.04 34.41 -0.10
CA GLY A 405 28.15 33.53 0.28
C GLY A 405 28.06 33.02 1.72
N ILE A 406 26.88 33.09 2.37
CA ILE A 406 26.66 32.68 3.75
C ILE A 406 25.98 31.29 3.84
N GLY A 407 25.74 30.67 2.70
CA GLY A 407 25.11 29.36 2.61
C GLY A 407 24.81 28.96 1.18
N ARG A 408 23.92 27.99 1.01
CA ARG A 408 23.53 27.52 -0.33
C ARG A 408 22.07 27.12 -0.37
N LYS A 409 21.44 27.30 -1.52
CA LYS A 409 20.13 26.69 -1.79
C LYS A 409 20.25 25.17 -1.77
N THR A 410 19.37 24.51 -1.06
CA THR A 410 19.43 23.06 -0.86
C THR A 410 18.05 22.43 -0.89
N VAL A 411 18.00 21.26 -1.51
CA VAL A 411 16.85 20.36 -1.43
C VAL A 411 17.19 19.23 -0.45
N ASN A 412 16.32 18.98 0.48
CA ASN A 412 16.48 17.89 1.44
C ASN A 412 15.31 16.92 1.35
N TYR A 413 15.53 15.70 1.81
CA TYR A 413 14.53 14.62 1.85
C TYR A 413 14.46 14.05 3.26
N LYS A 414 13.25 13.65 3.69
CA LYS A 414 13.09 12.86 4.92
C LYS A 414 13.54 11.42 4.70
N LEU A 415 13.35 10.90 3.48
CA LEU A 415 13.79 9.56 3.09
C LEU A 415 15.27 9.35 3.45
N ARG A 416 15.58 8.20 4.02
CA ARG A 416 16.95 7.74 4.32
C ARG A 416 17.28 6.52 3.50
N ASP A 417 18.58 6.25 3.34
CA ASP A 417 19.03 5.03 2.71
C ASP A 417 18.54 3.81 3.48
N TRP A 418 18.19 2.78 2.75
CA TRP A 418 17.57 1.59 3.28
C TRP A 418 18.57 0.73 4.04
N VAL A 419 18.36 0.50 5.35
CA VAL A 419 19.14 -0.43 6.18
C VAL A 419 18.84 -1.85 5.73
N PHE A 420 19.80 -2.49 5.09
CA PHE A 420 19.57 -3.71 4.32
C PHE A 420 20.02 -4.99 5.03
N SER A 421 21.01 -4.96 5.91
CA SER A 421 21.48 -6.16 6.61
C SER A 421 20.60 -6.55 7.80
N ARG A 422 20.48 -7.87 8.02
CA ARG A 422 19.81 -8.47 9.17
C ARG A 422 20.75 -9.44 9.89
N GLN A 423 20.75 -9.38 11.21
CA GLN A 423 21.57 -10.24 12.09
C GLN A 423 20.80 -11.53 12.39
N ARG A 424 20.31 -12.16 11.34
CA ARG A 424 19.43 -13.33 11.40
C ARG A 424 19.94 -14.40 10.43
N TYR A 425 19.55 -15.65 10.68
CA TYR A 425 19.95 -16.79 9.84
C TYR A 425 19.05 -16.93 8.59
N TRP A 426 17.72 -16.83 8.78
CA TRP A 426 16.76 -17.15 7.71
C TRP A 426 16.51 -15.97 6.79
N GLY A 427 17.37 -15.80 5.83
CA GLY A 427 17.34 -14.78 4.78
C GLY A 427 18.38 -15.08 3.71
N GLU A 428 18.30 -14.36 2.58
CA GLU A 428 19.28 -14.48 1.53
C GLU A 428 20.65 -14.02 2.03
N PRO A 429 21.72 -14.86 1.91
CA PRO A 429 23.07 -14.42 2.24
C PRO A 429 23.48 -13.24 1.36
N ILE A 430 24.09 -12.22 1.96
CA ILE A 430 24.65 -11.10 1.22
C ILE A 430 25.93 -11.56 0.52
N PRO A 431 26.02 -11.50 -0.82
CA PRO A 431 27.08 -12.13 -1.60
C PRO A 431 28.36 -11.26 -1.65
N ILE A 432 28.89 -10.94 -0.47
CA ILE A 432 30.13 -10.15 -0.30
C ILE A 432 31.17 -10.94 0.49
N ILE A 433 32.41 -10.75 0.11
CA ILE A 433 33.61 -11.30 0.74
C ILE A 433 34.46 -10.15 1.28
N HIS A 434 34.75 -10.18 2.57
CA HIS A 434 35.62 -9.21 3.23
C HIS A 434 37.08 -9.71 3.15
N CYS A 435 37.88 -9.04 2.32
CA CYS A 435 39.30 -9.32 2.15
C CYS A 435 40.15 -8.26 2.83
N PRO A 436 41.14 -8.63 3.70
CA PRO A 436 41.99 -7.64 4.35
C PRO A 436 42.79 -6.78 3.37
N LYS A 437 43.09 -7.32 2.17
CA LYS A 437 43.86 -6.62 1.13
C LYS A 437 42.99 -5.87 0.13
N CYS A 438 41.86 -6.48 -0.29
CA CYS A 438 41.04 -5.97 -1.39
C CYS A 438 39.79 -5.22 -0.92
N GLY A 439 39.50 -5.25 0.40
CA GLY A 439 38.26 -4.67 0.95
C GLY A 439 37.04 -5.57 0.66
N ASN A 440 35.91 -4.96 0.40
CA ASN A 440 34.65 -5.67 0.10
C ASN A 440 34.67 -6.09 -1.38
N VAL A 441 34.58 -7.40 -1.62
CA VAL A 441 34.62 -8.02 -2.95
C VAL A 441 33.34 -8.81 -3.15
N PRO A 442 32.57 -8.60 -4.23
CA PRO A 442 31.39 -9.40 -4.49
C PRO A 442 31.78 -10.84 -4.85
N VAL A 443 30.92 -11.79 -4.46
CA VAL A 443 31.01 -13.16 -4.97
C VAL A 443 30.88 -13.12 -6.49
N PRO A 444 31.74 -13.83 -7.26
CA PRO A 444 31.62 -13.90 -8.71
C PRO A 444 30.22 -14.37 -9.15
N GLU A 445 29.68 -13.77 -10.20
CA GLU A 445 28.28 -14.03 -10.63
C GLU A 445 28.05 -15.49 -11.05
N ASP A 446 29.06 -16.13 -11.58
CA ASP A 446 29.05 -17.55 -11.95
C ASP A 446 29.10 -18.52 -10.74
N GLN A 447 29.35 -17.99 -9.55
CA GLN A 447 29.33 -18.74 -8.29
C GLN A 447 28.03 -18.48 -7.47
N LEU A 448 27.11 -17.68 -8.00
CA LEU A 448 25.79 -17.51 -7.40
C LEU A 448 24.88 -18.73 -7.74
N PRO A 449 24.01 -19.16 -6.83
CA PRO A 449 23.74 -18.57 -5.52
C PRO A 449 24.77 -18.94 -4.45
N LEU A 450 25.11 -18.00 -3.58
CA LEU A 450 25.72 -18.29 -2.30
C LEU A 450 24.65 -18.84 -1.36
N THR A 451 24.66 -20.14 -1.12
CA THR A 451 23.61 -20.82 -0.37
C THR A 451 23.80 -20.70 1.16
N LEU A 452 22.67 -20.68 1.88
CA LEU A 452 22.67 -20.81 3.33
C LEU A 452 23.24 -22.16 3.74
N PRO A 453 24.14 -22.22 4.73
CA PRO A 453 24.60 -23.49 5.29
C PRO A 453 23.50 -24.14 6.13
N GLU A 454 23.42 -25.46 6.10
CA GLU A 454 22.59 -26.20 7.06
C GLU A 454 23.21 -26.08 8.47
N VAL A 455 22.37 -25.77 9.45
CA VAL A 455 22.80 -25.56 10.84
C VAL A 455 21.83 -26.22 11.83
N ASP A 456 22.39 -26.74 12.91
CA ASP A 456 21.61 -27.30 14.02
C ASP A 456 21.04 -26.21 14.93
N SER A 457 21.70 -25.05 15.01
CA SER A 457 21.28 -23.91 15.82
C SER A 457 21.36 -22.62 15.01
N TYR A 458 20.29 -21.85 15.07
CA TYR A 458 20.14 -20.56 14.38
C TYR A 458 19.59 -19.47 15.29
N GLN A 459 19.68 -19.65 16.61
CA GLN A 459 19.20 -18.68 17.59
C GLN A 459 19.93 -17.34 17.45
N PRO A 460 19.22 -16.21 17.36
CA PRO A 460 19.83 -14.89 17.28
C PRO A 460 20.64 -14.58 18.54
N THR A 461 21.86 -14.10 18.37
CA THR A 461 22.81 -13.88 19.47
C THR A 461 22.43 -12.71 20.38
N GLY A 462 21.81 -11.67 19.82
CA GLY A 462 21.51 -10.42 20.53
C GLY A 462 22.71 -9.48 20.70
N THR A 463 23.93 -9.94 20.34
CA THR A 463 25.15 -9.13 20.41
C THR A 463 25.29 -8.15 19.23
N GLY A 464 24.59 -8.39 18.13
CA GLY A 464 24.76 -7.73 16.86
C GLY A 464 25.48 -8.60 15.82
N GLU A 465 25.95 -9.76 16.22
CA GLU A 465 26.50 -10.78 15.34
C GLU A 465 25.40 -11.70 14.81
N SER A 466 25.49 -12.07 13.54
CA SER A 466 24.63 -13.08 12.95
C SER A 466 24.97 -14.48 13.45
N PRO A 467 23.98 -15.40 13.58
CA PRO A 467 24.28 -16.81 13.86
C PRO A 467 25.25 -17.45 12.86
N LEU A 468 25.29 -16.98 11.62
CA LEU A 468 26.22 -17.44 10.58
C LEU A 468 27.70 -17.17 10.95
N ALA A 469 27.99 -16.14 11.74
CA ALA A 469 29.35 -15.79 12.15
C ALA A 469 30.07 -16.90 12.94
N ALA A 470 29.33 -17.81 13.58
CA ALA A 470 29.85 -18.93 14.33
C ALA A 470 30.21 -20.16 13.47
N ILE A 471 29.96 -20.11 12.16
CA ILE A 471 30.13 -21.25 11.26
C ILE A 471 31.44 -21.09 10.48
N ASP A 472 32.55 -21.42 11.11
CA ASP A 472 33.91 -21.19 10.59
C ASP A 472 34.13 -21.73 9.17
N TRP A 473 33.66 -22.96 8.86
CA TRP A 473 33.83 -23.58 7.54
C TRP A 473 33.08 -22.84 6.43
N TRP A 474 32.00 -22.15 6.76
CA TRP A 474 31.23 -21.36 5.80
C TRP A 474 31.75 -19.91 5.70
N VAL A 475 32.13 -19.31 6.83
CA VAL A 475 32.65 -17.94 6.92
C VAL A 475 33.97 -17.78 6.20
N ASN A 476 34.91 -18.69 6.49
CA ASN A 476 36.27 -18.60 5.94
C ASN A 476 36.29 -19.04 4.47
N THR A 477 36.91 -18.20 3.64
CA THR A 477 36.95 -18.39 2.19
C THR A 477 38.23 -17.78 1.61
N THR A 478 38.39 -17.85 0.31
CA THR A 478 39.47 -17.18 -0.43
C THR A 478 38.94 -15.99 -1.20
N CYS A 479 39.70 -14.93 -1.23
CA CYS A 479 39.35 -13.74 -2.00
C CYS A 479 39.41 -14.03 -3.50
N PRO A 480 38.36 -13.82 -4.29
CA PRO A 480 38.38 -14.08 -5.73
C PRO A 480 39.30 -13.12 -6.50
N CYS A 481 39.67 -11.97 -5.90
CA CYS A 481 40.57 -11.00 -6.54
C CYS A 481 42.05 -11.32 -6.34
N CYS A 482 42.48 -11.65 -5.09
CA CYS A 482 43.89 -11.80 -4.77
C CYS A 482 44.30 -13.22 -4.33
N GLY A 483 43.31 -14.14 -4.22
CA GLY A 483 43.54 -15.52 -3.76
C GLY A 483 43.93 -15.68 -2.29
N GLY A 484 43.98 -14.58 -1.53
CA GLY A 484 44.31 -14.59 -0.11
C GLY A 484 43.15 -15.01 0.80
N PRO A 485 43.42 -15.28 2.08
CA PRO A 485 42.38 -15.58 3.05
C PRO A 485 41.38 -14.43 3.20
N ALA A 486 40.11 -14.75 3.25
CA ALA A 486 39.03 -13.78 3.36
C ALA A 486 37.85 -14.38 4.11
N LYS A 487 36.85 -13.55 4.45
CA LYS A 487 35.64 -13.97 5.17
C LYS A 487 34.40 -13.57 4.40
N ARG A 488 33.41 -14.46 4.33
CA ARG A 488 32.08 -14.10 3.81
C ARG A 488 31.36 -13.15 4.77
N GLU A 489 30.52 -12.28 4.19
CA GLU A 489 29.53 -11.52 4.97
C GLU A 489 28.58 -12.49 5.70
N THR A 490 28.30 -12.22 6.95
CA THR A 490 27.48 -13.10 7.80
C THR A 490 26.06 -12.59 8.02
N ASN A 491 25.79 -11.33 7.70
CA ASN A 491 24.43 -10.81 7.70
C ASN A 491 23.64 -11.32 6.48
N THR A 492 22.32 -11.37 6.65
CA THR A 492 21.39 -11.73 5.57
C THR A 492 20.59 -10.52 5.11
N MET A 493 19.97 -10.64 3.95
CA MET A 493 19.07 -9.61 3.42
C MET A 493 17.73 -9.62 4.18
N PRO A 494 16.98 -8.51 4.18
CA PRO A 494 15.63 -8.50 4.71
C PRO A 494 14.69 -9.27 3.76
N GLN A 495 13.56 -9.75 4.26
CA GLN A 495 12.51 -10.39 3.43
C GLN A 495 12.07 -9.54 2.23
N TRP A 496 12.13 -8.23 2.35
CA TRP A 496 11.79 -7.27 1.30
C TRP A 496 12.71 -7.36 0.07
N ALA A 497 13.88 -7.96 0.18
CA ALA A 497 14.81 -8.11 -0.93
C ALA A 497 14.21 -8.99 -2.04
N GLY A 498 13.72 -10.18 -1.70
CA GLY A 498 13.04 -11.07 -2.64
C GLY A 498 11.70 -10.53 -3.13
N SER A 499 10.91 -9.94 -2.24
CA SER A 499 9.59 -9.41 -2.60
C SER A 499 9.63 -8.14 -3.44
N SER A 500 10.77 -7.45 -3.55
CA SER A 500 10.89 -6.24 -4.36
C SER A 500 10.94 -6.48 -5.87
N TRP A 501 11.09 -7.73 -6.32
CA TRP A 501 11.23 -8.05 -7.74
C TRP A 501 10.51 -9.33 -8.19
N TYR A 502 9.87 -10.08 -7.30
CA TYR A 502 9.26 -11.39 -7.56
C TYR A 502 8.26 -11.41 -8.72
N PHE A 503 7.55 -10.30 -8.95
CA PHE A 503 6.59 -10.15 -10.05
C PHE A 503 7.24 -10.24 -11.43
N LEU A 504 8.53 -9.94 -11.54
CA LEU A 504 9.31 -10.14 -12.76
C LEU A 504 9.60 -11.61 -12.97
N ARG A 505 9.91 -12.34 -11.87
CA ARG A 505 10.29 -13.75 -11.93
C ARG A 505 9.15 -14.67 -12.33
N TYR A 506 7.93 -14.35 -11.94
CA TYR A 506 6.77 -15.17 -12.28
C TYR A 506 6.64 -15.46 -13.77
N VAL A 507 6.84 -14.48 -14.63
CA VAL A 507 6.69 -14.65 -16.08
C VAL A 507 7.81 -15.48 -16.71
N ASP A 508 8.89 -15.75 -15.97
CA ASP A 508 10.05 -16.51 -16.43
C ASP A 508 10.69 -17.36 -15.32
N SER A 509 9.85 -17.99 -14.49
CA SER A 509 10.24 -18.65 -13.24
C SER A 509 11.29 -19.74 -13.38
N LYS A 510 11.41 -20.37 -14.56
CA LYS A 510 12.33 -21.48 -14.84
C LYS A 510 13.60 -21.04 -15.60
N ASN A 511 13.81 -19.74 -15.80
CA ASN A 511 15.00 -19.25 -16.49
C ASN A 511 16.24 -19.34 -15.57
N ASP A 512 17.23 -20.12 -15.94
CA ASP A 512 18.47 -20.30 -15.18
C ASP A 512 19.62 -19.37 -15.63
N LYS A 513 19.42 -18.61 -16.72
CA LYS A 513 20.44 -17.75 -17.34
C LYS A 513 20.28 -16.28 -16.99
N GLU A 514 19.04 -15.84 -16.81
CA GLU A 514 18.68 -14.45 -16.56
C GLU A 514 17.60 -14.35 -15.50
N LEU A 515 17.53 -13.21 -14.82
CA LEU A 515 16.46 -12.88 -13.87
C LEU A 515 15.08 -12.99 -14.54
N VAL A 516 14.97 -12.44 -15.73
CA VAL A 516 13.86 -12.54 -16.66
C VAL A 516 14.38 -12.25 -18.06
N SER A 517 13.96 -13.03 -19.06
CA SER A 517 14.33 -12.75 -20.44
C SER A 517 13.66 -11.47 -20.94
N ARG A 518 14.39 -10.71 -21.75
CA ARG A 518 13.85 -9.48 -22.35
C ARG A 518 12.57 -9.72 -23.13
N GLU A 519 12.52 -10.81 -23.88
CA GLU A 519 11.33 -11.19 -24.65
C GLU A 519 10.08 -11.34 -23.77
N LYS A 520 10.20 -12.06 -22.66
CA LYS A 520 9.08 -12.26 -21.75
C LYS A 520 8.73 -10.99 -20.94
N ALA A 521 9.76 -10.22 -20.56
CA ALA A 521 9.55 -8.94 -19.90
C ALA A 521 8.74 -7.98 -20.78
N ASP A 522 9.13 -7.81 -22.04
CA ASP A 522 8.45 -6.92 -22.99
C ASP A 522 7.02 -7.41 -23.31
N LYS A 523 6.81 -8.72 -23.31
CA LYS A 523 5.50 -9.31 -23.66
C LYS A 523 4.50 -9.26 -22.50
N TYR A 524 4.93 -9.47 -21.28
CA TYR A 524 4.03 -9.75 -20.15
C TYR A 524 4.03 -8.68 -19.05
N LEU A 525 5.02 -7.83 -18.99
CA LEU A 525 5.17 -6.79 -17.96
C LEU A 525 4.89 -5.38 -18.54
N PRO A 526 4.71 -4.36 -17.70
CA PRO A 526 4.53 -4.41 -16.26
C PRO A 526 3.19 -5.04 -15.83
N VAL A 527 3.00 -5.20 -14.52
CA VAL A 527 1.75 -5.70 -13.93
C VAL A 527 0.61 -4.71 -14.22
N ASP A 528 -0.55 -5.21 -14.69
CA ASP A 528 -1.69 -4.36 -15.03
C ASP A 528 -2.54 -4.00 -13.81
N MET A 529 -2.76 -4.96 -12.89
CA MET A 529 -3.51 -4.77 -11.66
C MET A 529 -2.77 -5.42 -10.50
N TYR A 530 -2.52 -4.68 -9.43
CA TYR A 530 -1.94 -5.20 -8.20
C TYR A 530 -2.91 -5.03 -7.03
N ILE A 531 -3.17 -6.12 -6.31
CA ILE A 531 -4.11 -6.16 -5.19
C ILE A 531 -3.37 -6.53 -3.92
N GLY A 532 -3.51 -5.69 -2.88
CA GLY A 532 -2.82 -5.95 -1.63
C GLY A 532 -3.06 -4.89 -0.55
N GLY A 533 -2.52 -5.12 0.64
CA GLY A 533 -2.74 -4.28 1.81
C GLY A 533 -2.10 -2.89 1.72
N VAL A 534 -2.76 -1.88 2.28
CA VAL A 534 -2.26 -0.50 2.31
C VAL A 534 -1.03 -0.32 3.23
N GLU A 535 -0.81 -1.23 4.17
CA GLU A 535 0.35 -1.25 5.08
C GLU A 535 1.69 -1.32 4.35
N HIS A 536 1.68 -1.80 3.11
CA HIS A 536 2.88 -1.89 2.27
C HIS A 536 3.23 -0.60 1.52
N ALA A 537 2.48 0.49 1.71
CA ALA A 537 2.62 1.74 0.95
C ALA A 537 4.05 2.30 0.96
N VAL A 538 4.71 2.35 2.13
CA VAL A 538 6.08 2.86 2.31
C VAL A 538 7.12 1.76 2.54
N LEU A 539 6.72 0.49 2.47
CA LEU A 539 7.54 -0.70 2.55
C LEU A 539 7.70 -1.32 1.16
N HIS A 540 7.08 -2.49 0.96
CA HIS A 540 7.16 -3.27 -0.28
C HIS A 540 6.91 -2.46 -1.56
N LEU A 541 5.86 -1.61 -1.58
CA LEU A 541 5.51 -0.83 -2.77
C LEU A 541 6.60 0.21 -3.12
N LEU A 542 7.20 0.83 -2.12
CA LEU A 542 8.31 1.77 -2.34
C LEU A 542 9.58 1.05 -2.81
N TYR A 543 9.91 -0.08 -2.18
CA TYR A 543 11.09 -0.87 -2.55
C TYR A 543 10.96 -1.50 -3.93
N SER A 544 9.77 -1.99 -4.31
CA SER A 544 9.52 -2.53 -5.66
C SER A 544 9.69 -1.47 -6.74
N ARG A 545 9.27 -0.24 -6.49
CA ARG A 545 9.49 0.89 -7.39
C ARG A 545 10.98 1.22 -7.52
N PHE A 546 11.71 1.24 -6.41
CA PHE A 546 13.15 1.45 -6.40
C PHE A 546 13.89 0.38 -7.20
N TYR A 547 13.59 -0.92 -6.97
CA TYR A 547 14.20 -2.02 -7.70
C TYR A 547 13.89 -1.96 -9.20
N THR A 548 12.64 -1.67 -9.55
CA THR A 548 12.23 -1.56 -10.96
C THR A 548 12.97 -0.43 -11.69
N LYS A 549 13.09 0.74 -11.06
CA LYS A 549 13.85 1.86 -11.63
C LYS A 549 15.34 1.52 -11.80
N PHE A 550 15.92 0.82 -10.84
CA PHE A 550 17.30 0.33 -10.94
C PHE A 550 17.46 -0.68 -12.09
N LEU A 551 16.57 -1.66 -12.19
CA LEU A 551 16.60 -2.66 -13.26
C LEU A 551 16.36 -2.05 -14.64
N TYR A 552 15.53 -1.02 -14.72
CA TYR A 552 15.38 -0.19 -15.91
C TYR A 552 16.70 0.50 -16.29
N ASP A 553 17.37 1.14 -15.34
CA ASP A 553 18.62 1.88 -15.57
C ASP A 553 19.76 0.97 -16.06
N ILE A 554 19.78 -0.30 -15.65
CA ILE A 554 20.77 -1.27 -16.12
C ILE A 554 20.28 -2.11 -17.33
N GLY A 555 19.10 -1.81 -17.88
CA GLY A 555 18.60 -2.38 -19.13
C GLY A 555 17.97 -3.77 -19.03
N VAL A 556 17.61 -4.24 -17.82
CA VAL A 556 16.92 -5.54 -17.65
C VAL A 556 15.47 -5.46 -18.13
N VAL A 557 14.79 -4.35 -17.87
CA VAL A 557 13.41 -4.07 -18.30
C VAL A 557 13.35 -2.71 -19.00
N ASP A 558 12.29 -2.44 -19.77
CA ASP A 558 12.08 -1.17 -20.49
C ASP A 558 10.99 -0.26 -19.89
N PHE A 559 10.54 -0.60 -18.70
CA PHE A 559 9.60 0.19 -17.89
C PHE A 559 10.21 0.53 -16.54
N ASP A 560 9.85 1.68 -15.99
CA ASP A 560 10.41 2.22 -14.73
C ASP A 560 9.43 2.21 -13.55
N GLU A 561 8.21 1.67 -13.75
CA GLU A 561 7.21 1.46 -12.70
C GLU A 561 6.65 0.03 -12.77
N PRO A 562 6.57 -0.67 -11.61
CA PRO A 562 6.24 -2.10 -11.60
C PRO A 562 4.77 -2.41 -11.83
N PHE A 563 3.87 -1.54 -11.33
CA PHE A 563 2.43 -1.78 -11.23
C PHE A 563 1.66 -0.60 -11.80
N LYS A 564 0.87 -0.81 -12.87
CA LYS A 564 0.09 0.26 -13.50
C LYS A 564 -1.04 0.73 -12.60
N LYS A 565 -1.82 -0.22 -12.08
CA LYS A 565 -2.95 0.03 -11.19
C LYS A 565 -2.79 -0.72 -9.89
N LEU A 566 -3.11 -0.05 -8.79
CA LEU A 566 -3.11 -0.62 -7.43
C LEU A 566 -4.51 -0.54 -6.85
N PHE A 567 -4.96 -1.64 -6.26
CA PHE A 567 -6.15 -1.67 -5.42
C PHE A 567 -5.79 -2.16 -4.01
N ASN A 568 -6.17 -1.38 -3.00
CA ASN A 568 -5.97 -1.77 -1.61
C ASN A 568 -7.30 -2.25 -1.02
N GLN A 569 -7.34 -3.54 -0.65
CA GLN A 569 -8.47 -4.06 0.11
C GLN A 569 -8.36 -3.66 1.59
N GLY A 570 -9.53 -3.44 2.19
CA GLY A 570 -9.65 -3.29 3.64
C GLY A 570 -9.48 -4.63 4.38
N MET A 571 -9.16 -4.57 5.66
CA MET A 571 -9.01 -5.75 6.50
C MET A 571 -10.35 -6.33 6.93
N ILE A 572 -10.44 -7.66 6.99
CA ILE A 572 -11.49 -8.33 7.74
C ILE A 572 -11.03 -8.47 9.19
N THR A 573 -11.80 -7.87 10.08
CA THR A 573 -11.56 -7.90 11.52
C THR A 573 -12.48 -8.92 12.21
N GLY A 574 -12.08 -9.39 13.37
CA GLY A 574 -12.96 -10.11 14.27
C GLY A 574 -13.90 -9.17 15.02
N LYS A 575 -14.66 -9.69 15.98
CA LYS A 575 -15.59 -8.91 16.81
C LYS A 575 -14.92 -7.68 17.43
N ASN A 576 -15.65 -6.58 17.47
CA ASN A 576 -15.22 -5.28 18.00
C ASN A 576 -14.07 -4.64 17.21
N GLY A 577 -13.96 -4.90 15.91
CA GLY A 577 -12.94 -4.32 15.05
C GLY A 577 -11.50 -4.78 15.34
N ILE A 578 -11.34 -5.86 16.11
CA ILE A 578 -10.02 -6.37 16.48
C ILE A 578 -9.44 -7.19 15.33
N LYS A 579 -8.23 -6.84 14.88
CA LYS A 579 -7.50 -7.61 13.86
C LYS A 579 -7.44 -9.10 14.24
N MET A 580 -7.82 -9.97 13.31
CA MET A 580 -7.71 -11.41 13.49
C MET A 580 -6.25 -11.82 13.67
N SER A 581 -5.98 -12.58 14.71
CA SER A 581 -4.66 -13.20 14.92
C SER A 581 -4.79 -14.48 15.73
N LYS A 582 -3.93 -15.46 15.41
CA LYS A 582 -3.91 -16.76 16.13
C LYS A 582 -3.57 -16.59 17.62
N SER A 583 -2.75 -15.60 17.95
CA SER A 583 -2.38 -15.29 19.33
C SER A 583 -3.55 -14.78 20.17
N LYS A 584 -4.56 -14.17 19.52
CA LYS A 584 -5.77 -13.67 20.18
C LYS A 584 -6.93 -14.68 20.16
N GLY A 585 -6.78 -15.81 19.46
CA GLY A 585 -7.81 -16.83 19.36
C GLY A 585 -9.11 -16.40 18.64
N ASN A 586 -9.06 -15.32 17.83
CA ASN A 586 -10.20 -14.74 17.14
C ASN A 586 -10.20 -14.99 15.62
N VAL A 587 -9.49 -16.00 15.18
CA VAL A 587 -9.35 -16.37 13.77
C VAL A 587 -10.54 -17.23 13.34
N VAL A 588 -11.14 -16.90 12.18
CA VAL A 588 -12.16 -17.72 11.52
C VAL A 588 -11.50 -18.53 10.39
N SER A 589 -11.66 -19.87 10.46
CA SER A 589 -11.08 -20.78 9.47
C SER A 589 -11.95 -20.83 8.21
N PRO A 590 -11.38 -20.63 7.03
CA PRO A 590 -12.11 -20.82 5.78
C PRO A 590 -12.51 -22.29 5.55
N ASP A 591 -11.75 -23.25 6.04
CA ASP A 591 -12.01 -24.68 5.84
C ASP A 591 -13.39 -25.11 6.36
N ASP A 592 -13.79 -24.60 7.54
CA ASP A 592 -15.09 -24.90 8.13
C ASP A 592 -16.24 -24.28 7.33
N LEU A 593 -16.06 -23.04 6.85
CA LEU A 593 -17.08 -22.34 6.06
C LEU A 593 -17.26 -22.97 4.67
N VAL A 594 -16.17 -23.38 4.03
CA VAL A 594 -16.24 -24.11 2.75
C VAL A 594 -16.97 -25.44 2.92
N ARG A 595 -16.67 -26.18 3.97
CA ARG A 595 -17.37 -27.44 4.27
C ARG A 595 -18.88 -27.24 4.46
N ASP A 596 -19.27 -26.20 5.21
CA ASP A 596 -20.67 -26.02 5.67
C ASP A 596 -21.52 -25.27 4.63
N TYR A 597 -20.94 -24.32 3.87
CA TYR A 597 -21.67 -23.45 2.94
C TYR A 597 -21.21 -23.53 1.49
N GLY A 598 -20.01 -24.07 1.23
CA GLY A 598 -19.36 -24.11 -0.06
C GLY A 598 -18.44 -22.93 -0.35
N CYS A 599 -17.50 -23.15 -1.28
CA CYS A 599 -16.53 -22.16 -1.73
C CYS A 599 -17.21 -20.94 -2.35
N ASP A 600 -18.17 -21.15 -3.27
CA ASP A 600 -18.86 -20.06 -3.97
C ASP A 600 -19.60 -19.14 -3.00
N ALA A 601 -20.22 -19.70 -1.94
CA ALA A 601 -20.87 -18.91 -0.90
C ALA A 601 -19.86 -18.07 -0.10
N LEU A 602 -18.72 -18.64 0.26
CA LEU A 602 -17.67 -17.92 0.99
C LEU A 602 -17.05 -16.82 0.13
N ARG A 603 -16.70 -17.12 -1.13
CA ARG A 603 -16.19 -16.13 -2.09
C ARG A 603 -17.12 -14.91 -2.19
N MET A 604 -18.39 -15.15 -2.43
CA MET A 604 -19.38 -14.08 -2.53
C MET A 604 -19.55 -13.31 -1.22
N TYR A 605 -19.50 -14.00 -0.08
CA TYR A 605 -19.64 -13.34 1.21
C TYR A 605 -18.42 -12.47 1.56
N GLU A 606 -17.20 -12.88 1.24
CA GLU A 606 -15.99 -12.06 1.38
C GLU A 606 -16.10 -10.70 0.67
N LEU A 607 -16.82 -10.68 -0.46
CA LEU A 607 -17.07 -9.46 -1.23
C LEU A 607 -18.29 -8.68 -0.72
N PHE A 608 -19.27 -9.37 -0.13
CA PHE A 608 -20.54 -8.78 0.31
C PHE A 608 -20.45 -8.08 1.67
N VAL A 609 -19.50 -8.48 2.53
CA VAL A 609 -19.39 -8.05 3.93
C VAL A 609 -19.23 -6.54 4.09
N GLY A 610 -18.76 -5.85 3.06
CA GLY A 610 -18.62 -4.38 3.02
C GLY A 610 -17.88 -3.89 1.77
N PRO A 611 -17.76 -2.57 1.58
CA PRO A 611 -16.98 -2.01 0.50
C PRO A 611 -15.56 -2.60 0.49
N PRO A 612 -15.05 -3.04 -0.67
CA PRO A 612 -13.77 -3.77 -0.72
C PRO A 612 -12.58 -3.01 -0.16
N GLU A 613 -12.58 -1.68 -0.28
CA GLU A 613 -11.51 -0.78 0.18
C GLU A 613 -11.59 -0.44 1.68
N LEU A 614 -12.68 -0.78 2.35
CA LEU A 614 -12.89 -0.48 3.78
C LEU A 614 -12.73 -1.73 4.63
N ASP A 615 -12.29 -1.52 5.87
CA ASP A 615 -12.28 -2.57 6.88
C ASP A 615 -13.72 -3.00 7.20
N ALA A 616 -13.91 -4.30 7.44
CA ALA A 616 -15.21 -4.86 7.77
C ALA A 616 -15.10 -5.87 8.91
N GLU A 617 -16.10 -5.87 9.79
CA GLU A 617 -16.20 -6.86 10.86
C GLU A 617 -16.86 -8.14 10.32
N TRP A 618 -16.26 -9.29 10.61
CA TRP A 618 -16.80 -10.58 10.22
C TRP A 618 -18.01 -10.98 11.05
N ASP A 619 -19.11 -11.35 10.37
CA ASP A 619 -20.33 -11.93 11.01
C ASP A 619 -20.65 -13.28 10.35
N ASP A 620 -20.52 -14.37 11.09
CA ASP A 620 -20.78 -15.74 10.62
C ASP A 620 -22.19 -15.96 10.05
N ARG A 621 -23.16 -15.09 10.44
CA ARG A 621 -24.55 -15.23 9.98
C ARG A 621 -24.77 -14.70 8.57
N GLY A 622 -23.91 -13.80 8.08
CA GLY A 622 -24.07 -13.17 6.78
C GLY A 622 -23.93 -14.14 5.61
N ILE A 623 -23.09 -15.16 5.74
CA ILE A 623 -22.88 -16.16 4.70
C ILE A 623 -24.15 -17.00 4.40
N GLU A 624 -25.03 -17.18 5.37
CA GLU A 624 -26.30 -17.88 5.15
C GLU A 624 -27.17 -17.22 4.10
N GLY A 625 -27.21 -15.88 4.08
CA GLY A 625 -27.99 -15.10 3.10
C GLY A 625 -27.50 -15.36 1.69
N VAL A 626 -26.17 -15.40 1.51
CA VAL A 626 -25.53 -15.71 0.22
C VAL A 626 -25.81 -17.15 -0.20
N SER A 627 -25.64 -18.11 0.72
CA SER A 627 -25.93 -19.53 0.44
C SER A 627 -27.38 -19.74 0.02
N LYS A 628 -28.34 -19.09 0.69
CA LYS A 628 -29.78 -19.13 0.33
C LYS A 628 -30.04 -18.52 -1.05
N PHE A 629 -29.31 -17.45 -1.43
CA PHE A 629 -29.39 -16.85 -2.76
C PHE A 629 -28.92 -17.84 -3.83
N LEU A 630 -27.74 -18.44 -3.67
CA LEU A 630 -27.20 -19.41 -4.64
C LEU A 630 -28.14 -20.56 -4.87
N LYS A 631 -28.72 -21.11 -3.80
CA LYS A 631 -29.74 -22.18 -3.89
C LYS A 631 -31.00 -21.73 -4.63
N ARG A 632 -31.50 -20.53 -4.37
CA ARG A 632 -32.66 -19.99 -5.07
C ARG A 632 -32.41 -19.79 -6.55
N PHE A 633 -31.25 -19.26 -6.90
CA PHE A 633 -30.86 -19.05 -8.29
C PHE A 633 -30.68 -20.38 -9.04
N TYR A 634 -30.01 -21.37 -8.40
CA TYR A 634 -29.91 -22.71 -8.93
C TYR A 634 -31.28 -23.28 -9.29
N ASN A 635 -32.22 -23.22 -8.35
CA ASN A 635 -33.61 -23.72 -8.59
C ASN A 635 -34.31 -22.95 -9.69
N LEU A 636 -34.17 -21.60 -9.74
CA LEU A 636 -34.76 -20.78 -10.78
C LEU A 636 -34.30 -21.22 -12.18
N VAL A 637 -33.03 -21.49 -12.36
CA VAL A 637 -32.49 -21.96 -13.62
C VAL A 637 -33.01 -23.36 -13.96
N LEU A 638 -32.94 -24.31 -13.03
CA LEU A 638 -33.42 -25.68 -13.28
C LEU A 638 -34.91 -25.77 -13.57
N ASP A 639 -35.72 -24.94 -12.91
CA ASP A 639 -37.18 -24.89 -13.15
C ASP A 639 -37.54 -24.28 -14.52
N ASN A 640 -36.59 -23.60 -15.18
CA ASN A 640 -36.86 -22.91 -16.46
C ASN A 640 -36.02 -23.43 -17.65
N LYS A 641 -34.94 -24.19 -17.44
CA LYS A 641 -33.99 -24.60 -18.50
C LYS A 641 -34.61 -25.38 -19.67
N ASP A 642 -35.68 -26.14 -19.43
CA ASP A 642 -36.36 -26.98 -20.39
C ASP A 642 -37.67 -26.36 -20.92
N LYS A 643 -38.00 -25.12 -20.49
CA LYS A 643 -39.19 -24.43 -20.96
C LYS A 643 -38.90 -23.70 -22.27
N ASP A 644 -39.82 -23.82 -23.22
CA ASP A 644 -39.77 -23.08 -24.48
C ASP A 644 -40.45 -21.70 -24.32
N VAL A 645 -39.75 -20.77 -23.66
CA VAL A 645 -40.23 -19.42 -23.42
C VAL A 645 -39.50 -18.49 -24.37
N LYS A 646 -40.31 -17.71 -25.12
CA LYS A 646 -39.76 -16.65 -25.98
C LYS A 646 -39.44 -15.41 -25.14
N GLU A 647 -38.34 -14.76 -25.47
CA GLU A 647 -37.98 -13.50 -24.82
C GLU A 647 -39.10 -12.46 -24.99
N THR A 648 -39.63 -11.96 -23.89
CA THR A 648 -40.57 -10.85 -23.88
C THR A 648 -39.83 -9.51 -23.79
N LYS A 649 -40.51 -8.41 -24.10
CA LYS A 649 -39.92 -7.07 -23.93
C LYS A 649 -39.47 -6.78 -22.51
N GLU A 650 -40.22 -7.27 -21.54
CA GLU A 650 -39.84 -7.14 -20.11
C GLU A 650 -38.58 -7.96 -19.77
N MET A 651 -38.43 -9.17 -20.33
CA MET A 651 -37.21 -9.97 -20.16
C MET A 651 -35.99 -9.32 -20.79
N LEU A 652 -36.11 -8.86 -22.05
CA LEU A 652 -35.07 -8.15 -22.76
C LEU A 652 -34.58 -6.92 -21.98
N LYS A 653 -35.51 -6.09 -21.53
CA LYS A 653 -35.20 -4.90 -20.73
C LYS A 653 -34.51 -5.26 -19.42
N LEU A 654 -35.02 -6.25 -18.68
CA LEU A 654 -34.45 -6.69 -17.41
C LEU A 654 -33.03 -7.22 -17.62
N ARG A 655 -32.79 -7.98 -18.70
CA ARG A 655 -31.48 -8.52 -19.07
C ARG A 655 -30.46 -7.40 -19.32
N HIS A 656 -30.81 -6.40 -20.14
CA HIS A 656 -29.88 -5.29 -20.41
C HIS A 656 -29.65 -4.39 -19.19
N LYS A 657 -30.67 -4.14 -18.36
CA LYS A 657 -30.52 -3.46 -17.07
C LYS A 657 -29.58 -4.21 -16.12
N LEU A 658 -29.70 -5.54 -16.06
CA LEU A 658 -28.81 -6.39 -15.27
C LEU A 658 -27.35 -6.22 -15.73
N VAL A 659 -27.09 -6.32 -17.04
CA VAL A 659 -25.73 -6.15 -17.58
C VAL A 659 -25.17 -4.78 -17.24
N TYR A 660 -25.94 -3.73 -17.49
CA TYR A 660 -25.53 -2.35 -17.21
C TYR A 660 -25.21 -2.12 -15.72
N ASP A 661 -26.11 -2.52 -14.83
CA ASP A 661 -25.93 -2.31 -13.41
C ASP A 661 -24.74 -3.09 -12.86
N ILE A 662 -24.56 -4.34 -13.26
CA ILE A 662 -23.46 -5.19 -12.79
C ILE A 662 -22.14 -4.65 -13.33
N GLU A 663 -22.03 -4.36 -14.63
CA GLU A 663 -20.79 -3.85 -15.22
C GLU A 663 -20.41 -2.48 -14.65
N THR A 664 -21.36 -1.58 -14.45
CA THR A 664 -21.11 -0.27 -13.84
C THR A 664 -20.55 -0.39 -12.44
N ARG A 665 -21.19 -1.18 -11.59
CA ARG A 665 -20.74 -1.42 -10.21
C ARG A 665 -19.40 -2.15 -10.17
N PHE A 666 -19.18 -3.07 -11.10
CA PHE A 666 -17.94 -3.83 -11.21
C PHE A 666 -16.75 -2.91 -11.59
N ASN A 667 -16.93 -2.07 -12.60
CA ASN A 667 -15.91 -1.11 -13.03
C ASN A 667 -15.58 -0.05 -11.97
N GLN A 668 -16.52 0.24 -11.08
CA GLN A 668 -16.31 1.08 -9.89
C GLN A 668 -15.69 0.34 -8.71
N PHE A 669 -15.40 -0.95 -8.85
CA PHE A 669 -14.95 -1.83 -7.76
C PHE A 669 -15.92 -1.92 -6.57
N SER A 670 -17.19 -1.59 -6.76
CA SER A 670 -18.25 -1.68 -5.75
C SER A 670 -18.78 -3.10 -5.63
N LEU A 671 -17.90 -4.07 -5.34
CA LEU A 671 -18.19 -5.51 -5.42
C LEU A 671 -19.30 -5.96 -4.47
N ASN A 672 -19.41 -5.34 -3.31
CA ASN A 672 -20.49 -5.61 -2.36
C ASN A 672 -21.87 -5.28 -2.95
N THR A 673 -21.96 -4.21 -3.72
CA THR A 673 -23.22 -3.82 -4.39
C THR A 673 -23.52 -4.68 -5.63
N VAL A 674 -22.48 -5.27 -6.25
CA VAL A 674 -22.67 -6.29 -7.29
C VAL A 674 -23.40 -7.51 -6.70
N ILE A 675 -22.97 -7.99 -5.52
CA ILE A 675 -23.59 -9.14 -4.87
C ILE A 675 -25.06 -8.85 -4.50
N SER A 676 -25.35 -7.70 -3.91
CA SER A 676 -26.76 -7.31 -3.64
C SER A 676 -27.56 -7.16 -4.92
N GLY A 677 -26.95 -6.66 -6.00
CA GLY A 677 -27.55 -6.58 -7.32
C GLY A 677 -28.00 -7.95 -7.85
N PHE A 678 -27.15 -8.95 -7.76
CA PHE A 678 -27.54 -10.33 -8.13
C PHE A 678 -28.76 -10.82 -7.32
N MET A 679 -28.80 -10.54 -6.02
CA MET A 679 -29.93 -10.93 -5.17
C MET A 679 -31.23 -10.22 -5.59
N GLU A 680 -31.16 -8.92 -5.88
CA GLU A 680 -32.28 -8.11 -6.36
C GLU A 680 -32.82 -8.62 -7.72
N TYR A 681 -31.93 -8.85 -8.68
CA TYR A 681 -32.29 -9.32 -10.00
C TYR A 681 -32.84 -10.75 -9.98
N ASN A 682 -32.34 -11.62 -9.11
CA ASN A 682 -32.90 -12.94 -8.90
C ASN A 682 -34.36 -12.88 -8.39
N ASN A 683 -34.70 -11.92 -7.53
CA ASN A 683 -36.07 -11.72 -7.09
C ASN A 683 -36.95 -11.23 -8.24
N LYS A 684 -36.51 -10.23 -9.01
CA LYS A 684 -37.22 -9.70 -10.19
C LYS A 684 -37.45 -10.80 -11.26
N LEU A 685 -36.43 -11.63 -11.53
CA LEU A 685 -36.57 -12.78 -12.45
C LEU A 685 -37.55 -13.82 -11.93
N SER A 686 -37.56 -14.07 -10.62
CA SER A 686 -38.48 -15.03 -10.00
C SER A 686 -39.94 -14.54 -10.10
N GLU A 687 -40.18 -13.26 -9.98
CA GLU A 687 -41.51 -12.65 -10.17
C GLU A 687 -41.94 -12.70 -11.63
N LEU A 688 -41.03 -12.35 -12.53
CA LEU A 688 -41.24 -12.37 -13.98
C LEU A 688 -41.53 -13.79 -14.48
N ALA A 689 -40.79 -14.82 -13.96
CA ALA A 689 -41.02 -16.21 -14.25
C ALA A 689 -42.44 -16.69 -13.89
N LYS A 690 -43.00 -16.18 -12.78
CA LYS A 690 -44.39 -16.47 -12.37
C LYS A 690 -45.40 -15.81 -13.29
N LYS A 691 -45.14 -14.54 -13.67
CA LYS A 691 -46.01 -13.76 -14.54
C LYS A 691 -46.07 -14.30 -15.96
N GLU A 692 -44.91 -14.62 -16.52
CA GLU A 692 -44.75 -15.02 -17.94
C GLU A 692 -44.75 -16.54 -18.15
N GLY A 693 -44.87 -17.33 -17.05
CA GLY A 693 -44.84 -18.81 -17.10
C GLY A 693 -43.43 -19.40 -17.19
N GLY A 694 -42.39 -18.59 -17.24
CA GLY A 694 -40.99 -18.98 -17.29
C GLY A 694 -40.09 -17.82 -17.66
N ILE A 695 -38.79 -18.10 -17.79
CA ILE A 695 -37.77 -17.15 -18.28
C ILE A 695 -37.11 -17.74 -19.53
N ASP A 696 -36.85 -16.90 -20.50
CA ASP A 696 -36.14 -17.30 -21.71
C ASP A 696 -34.67 -17.68 -21.42
N LYS A 697 -34.14 -18.51 -22.29
CA LYS A 697 -32.80 -19.11 -22.09
C LYS A 697 -31.66 -18.10 -22.18
N GLU A 698 -31.81 -17.07 -23.00
CA GLU A 698 -30.78 -16.05 -23.19
C GLU A 698 -30.63 -15.15 -21.95
N THR A 699 -31.74 -14.77 -21.32
CA THR A 699 -31.76 -14.05 -20.04
C THR A 699 -31.08 -14.87 -18.94
N LEU A 700 -31.37 -16.17 -18.84
CA LEU A 700 -30.72 -17.05 -17.86
C LEU A 700 -29.22 -17.21 -18.13
N ARG A 701 -28.80 -17.40 -19.40
CA ARG A 701 -27.39 -17.50 -19.78
C ARG A 701 -26.62 -16.22 -19.44
N THR A 702 -27.22 -15.06 -19.76
CA THR A 702 -26.63 -13.76 -19.43
C THR A 702 -26.37 -13.64 -17.93
N PHE A 703 -27.34 -13.99 -17.09
CA PHE A 703 -27.15 -13.94 -15.64
C PHE A 703 -26.05 -14.90 -15.17
N VAL A 704 -25.98 -16.11 -15.73
CA VAL A 704 -24.96 -17.11 -15.39
C VAL A 704 -23.56 -16.59 -15.75
N ILE A 705 -23.37 -15.98 -16.92
CA ILE A 705 -22.07 -15.42 -17.33
C ILE A 705 -21.63 -14.33 -16.35
N LEU A 706 -22.53 -13.41 -15.99
CA LEU A 706 -22.22 -12.31 -15.06
C LEU A 706 -21.91 -12.81 -13.64
N LEU A 707 -22.57 -13.86 -13.18
CA LEU A 707 -22.37 -14.47 -11.86
C LEU A 707 -21.10 -15.32 -11.78
N ALA A 708 -20.68 -15.94 -12.90
CA ALA A 708 -19.60 -16.92 -12.94
C ALA A 708 -18.28 -16.46 -12.28
N PRO A 709 -17.80 -15.22 -12.45
CA PRO A 709 -16.60 -14.75 -11.74
C PRO A 709 -16.71 -14.84 -10.21
N PHE A 710 -17.89 -14.64 -9.67
CA PHE A 710 -18.17 -14.61 -8.23
C PHE A 710 -18.44 -15.99 -7.64
N ALA A 711 -19.17 -16.83 -8.38
CA ALA A 711 -19.53 -18.19 -8.02
C ALA A 711 -19.17 -19.16 -9.17
N PRO A 712 -17.86 -19.45 -9.35
CA PRO A 712 -17.37 -20.12 -10.55
C PRO A 712 -17.88 -21.55 -10.71
N HIS A 713 -18.02 -22.31 -9.64
CA HIS A 713 -18.51 -23.70 -9.72
C HIS A 713 -19.98 -23.72 -10.11
N LEU A 714 -20.79 -22.88 -9.51
CA LEU A 714 -22.20 -22.74 -9.85
C LEU A 714 -22.38 -22.20 -11.27
N GLY A 715 -21.56 -21.24 -11.66
CA GLY A 715 -21.56 -20.69 -13.00
C GLY A 715 -21.33 -21.74 -14.07
N GLU A 716 -20.33 -22.58 -13.91
CA GLU A 716 -20.05 -23.70 -14.82
C GLU A 716 -21.20 -24.71 -14.85
N GLU A 717 -21.73 -25.09 -13.69
CA GLU A 717 -22.83 -26.05 -13.59
C GLU A 717 -24.06 -25.54 -14.34
N LEU A 718 -24.49 -24.34 -14.07
CA LEU A 718 -25.68 -23.76 -14.68
C LEU A 718 -25.48 -23.46 -16.16
N TRP A 719 -24.29 -23.06 -16.57
CA TRP A 719 -23.94 -22.91 -17.97
C TRP A 719 -24.13 -24.21 -18.75
N ARG A 720 -23.66 -25.32 -18.17
CA ARG A 720 -23.80 -26.64 -18.75
C ARG A 720 -25.28 -27.10 -18.81
N GLU A 721 -26.03 -26.84 -17.77
CA GLU A 721 -27.48 -27.12 -17.69
C GLU A 721 -28.28 -26.33 -18.76
N LEU A 722 -27.82 -25.14 -19.12
CA LEU A 722 -28.38 -24.30 -20.17
C LEU A 722 -27.85 -24.64 -21.58
N GLY A 723 -27.12 -25.77 -21.71
CA GLY A 723 -26.62 -26.29 -23.00
C GLY A 723 -25.32 -25.68 -23.49
N GLY A 724 -24.53 -25.09 -22.61
CA GLY A 724 -23.16 -24.71 -22.89
C GLY A 724 -22.27 -25.94 -23.13
N THR A 725 -21.43 -25.92 -24.15
CA THR A 725 -20.57 -27.05 -24.54
C THR A 725 -19.15 -26.93 -24.06
N ASP A 726 -18.73 -25.73 -23.77
CA ASP A 726 -17.41 -25.36 -23.26
C ASP A 726 -17.50 -24.65 -21.90
N SER A 727 -16.39 -24.24 -21.29
CA SER A 727 -16.40 -23.47 -20.04
C SER A 727 -17.17 -22.16 -20.21
N VAL A 728 -17.90 -21.76 -19.17
CA VAL A 728 -18.55 -20.44 -19.11
C VAL A 728 -17.54 -19.29 -19.27
N PHE A 729 -16.29 -19.49 -18.88
CA PHE A 729 -15.21 -18.50 -19.00
C PHE A 729 -14.63 -18.36 -20.41
N HIS A 730 -15.08 -19.21 -21.37
CA HIS A 730 -14.84 -19.04 -22.80
C HIS A 730 -15.97 -18.28 -23.51
N ALA A 731 -17.05 -17.95 -22.78
CA ALA A 731 -18.08 -17.05 -23.27
C ALA A 731 -17.54 -15.60 -23.32
N THR A 732 -18.29 -14.72 -23.99
CA THR A 732 -17.98 -13.30 -24.00
C THR A 732 -18.81 -12.59 -22.95
N TRP A 733 -18.21 -11.64 -22.24
CA TRP A 733 -18.94 -10.76 -21.33
C TRP A 733 -20.10 -10.07 -22.06
N PRO A 734 -21.35 -10.16 -21.57
CA PRO A 734 -22.50 -9.60 -22.28
C PRO A 734 -22.41 -8.09 -22.45
N GLU A 735 -22.85 -7.61 -23.61
CA GLU A 735 -22.93 -6.20 -23.92
C GLU A 735 -24.32 -5.63 -23.57
N CYS A 736 -24.35 -4.39 -23.15
CA CYS A 736 -25.58 -3.68 -22.84
C CYS A 736 -26.06 -2.89 -24.06
N ASP A 737 -27.35 -3.01 -24.38
CA ASP A 737 -28.04 -2.13 -25.31
C ASP A 737 -28.87 -1.10 -24.51
N GLU A 738 -28.47 0.15 -24.58
CA GLU A 738 -29.13 1.24 -23.84
C GLU A 738 -30.57 1.49 -24.35
N GLU A 739 -30.83 1.28 -25.62
CA GLU A 739 -32.18 1.44 -26.21
C GLU A 739 -33.13 0.37 -25.63
N ALA A 740 -32.64 -0.85 -25.46
CA ALA A 740 -33.44 -1.95 -24.90
C ALA A 740 -33.82 -1.70 -23.41
N MET A 741 -33.09 -0.83 -22.72
CA MET A 741 -33.35 -0.49 -21.30
C MET A 741 -34.41 0.59 -21.14
N LYS A 742 -34.77 1.34 -22.19
CA LYS A 742 -35.70 2.46 -22.08
C LYS A 742 -37.10 1.98 -21.66
N ASP A 743 -37.68 2.74 -20.76
CA ASP A 743 -39.08 2.55 -20.39
C ASP A 743 -39.96 3.15 -21.47
N ASP A 744 -40.94 2.41 -21.96
CA ASP A 744 -41.94 2.94 -22.87
C ASP A 744 -42.87 3.92 -22.16
N GLU A 745 -43.21 3.60 -20.92
CA GLU A 745 -44.03 4.40 -20.03
C GLU A 745 -43.28 4.71 -18.73
N ILE A 746 -43.50 5.88 -18.23
CA ILE A 746 -42.93 6.37 -16.97
C ILE A 746 -44.03 6.81 -16.01
N GLU A 747 -43.77 6.63 -14.73
CA GLU A 747 -44.63 7.13 -13.67
C GLU A 747 -44.29 8.61 -13.38
N ILE A 748 -45.26 9.46 -13.50
CA ILE A 748 -45.12 10.89 -13.16
C ILE A 748 -46.05 11.22 -12.01
N ALA A 749 -45.49 11.80 -10.97
CA ALA A 749 -46.31 12.33 -9.84
C ALA A 749 -47.03 13.58 -10.24
N VAL A 750 -48.34 13.66 -9.98
CA VAL A 750 -49.16 14.84 -10.20
C VAL A 750 -49.35 15.57 -8.87
N GLN A 751 -48.89 16.81 -8.84
CA GLN A 751 -48.99 17.68 -7.68
C GLN A 751 -50.01 18.82 -7.88
N ILE A 752 -50.67 19.20 -6.81
CA ILE A 752 -51.45 20.43 -6.74
C ILE A 752 -50.84 21.28 -5.61
N ASN A 753 -50.40 22.49 -5.95
CA ASN A 753 -49.73 23.40 -5.02
C ASN A 753 -48.57 22.73 -4.28
N GLY A 754 -47.74 21.92 -4.98
CA GLY A 754 -46.59 21.24 -4.45
C GLY A 754 -46.84 19.97 -3.60
N LYS A 755 -48.13 19.58 -3.44
CA LYS A 755 -48.50 18.34 -2.75
C LYS A 755 -48.95 17.28 -3.76
N THR A 756 -48.38 16.11 -3.73
CA THR A 756 -48.77 14.97 -4.58
C THR A 756 -50.23 14.58 -4.34
N ARG A 757 -51.01 14.55 -5.42
CA ARG A 757 -52.42 14.27 -5.41
C ARG A 757 -52.84 13.11 -6.30
N GLY A 758 -51.93 12.68 -7.18
CA GLY A 758 -52.12 11.57 -8.07
C GLY A 758 -50.80 11.10 -8.68
N VAL A 759 -50.87 10.03 -9.42
CA VAL A 759 -49.75 9.44 -10.18
C VAL A 759 -50.36 9.03 -11.51
N ILE A 760 -49.63 9.26 -12.60
CA ILE A 760 -50.01 8.87 -13.97
C ILE A 760 -48.91 8.04 -14.62
N MET A 761 -49.29 7.03 -15.38
CA MET A 761 -48.44 6.33 -16.32
C MET A 761 -48.58 6.99 -17.69
N VAL A 762 -47.44 7.41 -18.25
CA VAL A 762 -47.42 8.16 -19.53
C VAL A 762 -46.23 7.69 -20.36
N PRO A 763 -46.30 7.77 -21.70
CA PRO A 763 -45.16 7.50 -22.57
C PRO A 763 -43.90 8.26 -22.12
N ALA A 764 -42.72 7.58 -22.13
CA ALA A 764 -41.46 8.16 -21.66
C ALA A 764 -41.03 9.43 -22.41
N GLU A 765 -41.41 9.53 -23.66
CA GLU A 765 -41.16 10.65 -24.59
C GLU A 765 -42.37 11.60 -24.71
N ILE A 766 -43.26 11.61 -23.71
CA ILE A 766 -44.44 12.47 -23.69
C ILE A 766 -44.05 13.94 -23.74
N SER A 767 -44.77 14.69 -24.56
CA SER A 767 -44.62 16.15 -24.63
C SER A 767 -45.07 16.82 -23.34
N LYS A 768 -44.58 18.05 -23.09
CA LYS A 768 -44.96 18.83 -21.90
C LYS A 768 -46.44 19.05 -21.85
N GLU A 769 -47.04 19.39 -23.00
CA GLU A 769 -48.45 19.68 -23.19
C GLU A 769 -49.31 18.45 -22.88
N GLU A 770 -48.95 17.31 -23.39
CA GLU A 770 -49.65 16.03 -23.15
C GLU A 770 -49.52 15.58 -21.69
N ALA A 771 -48.32 15.71 -21.09
CA ALA A 771 -48.07 15.33 -19.69
C ALA A 771 -48.93 16.20 -18.75
N ILE A 772 -49.01 17.50 -19.03
CA ILE A 772 -49.87 18.40 -18.25
C ILE A 772 -51.33 18.05 -18.41
N ALA A 773 -51.78 17.76 -19.63
CA ALA A 773 -53.17 17.38 -19.92
C ALA A 773 -53.56 16.08 -19.19
N ALA A 774 -52.70 15.04 -19.29
CA ALA A 774 -52.90 13.78 -18.56
C ALA A 774 -52.90 13.98 -17.03
N GLY A 775 -51.98 14.81 -16.53
CA GLY A 775 -51.92 15.17 -15.12
C GLY A 775 -53.18 15.88 -14.60
N LYS A 776 -53.72 16.81 -15.37
CA LYS A 776 -54.99 17.49 -15.05
C LYS A 776 -56.17 16.53 -15.00
N GLU A 777 -56.28 15.66 -15.99
CA GLU A 777 -57.35 14.66 -16.01
C GLU A 777 -57.28 13.72 -14.82
N ALA A 778 -56.10 13.28 -14.45
CA ALA A 778 -55.89 12.36 -13.32
C ALA A 778 -56.28 12.97 -11.94
N VAL A 779 -56.25 14.28 -11.83
CA VAL A 779 -56.60 14.97 -10.55
C VAL A 779 -57.76 15.96 -10.69
N LYS A 780 -58.57 15.83 -11.74
CA LYS A 780 -59.64 16.79 -12.05
C LYS A 780 -60.62 17.01 -10.90
N ASP A 781 -60.96 15.95 -10.18
CA ASP A 781 -61.84 16.00 -9.00
C ASP A 781 -61.26 16.79 -7.79
N LYS A 782 -59.94 17.07 -7.84
CA LYS A 782 -59.20 17.82 -6.83
C LYS A 782 -58.83 19.25 -7.28
N LEU A 783 -59.16 19.59 -8.55
CA LEU A 783 -58.96 20.91 -9.11
C LEU A 783 -60.20 21.79 -8.79
N THR A 784 -60.19 22.46 -7.67
CA THR A 784 -61.32 23.27 -7.18
C THR A 784 -61.13 24.77 -7.36
N GLY A 785 -59.93 25.22 -7.77
CA GLY A 785 -59.60 26.63 -7.94
C GLY A 785 -59.23 27.01 -9.37
N THR A 786 -58.91 28.27 -9.58
CA THR A 786 -58.43 28.75 -10.88
C THR A 786 -56.94 28.39 -11.04
N ILE A 787 -56.58 27.69 -12.12
CA ILE A 787 -55.19 27.34 -12.43
C ILE A 787 -54.40 28.60 -12.79
N VAL A 788 -53.34 28.86 -12.05
CA VAL A 788 -52.48 30.03 -12.21
C VAL A 788 -51.17 29.70 -12.93
N LYS A 789 -50.65 28.45 -12.74
CA LYS A 789 -49.39 28.02 -13.33
C LYS A 789 -49.35 26.50 -13.45
N GLU A 790 -48.78 26.03 -14.55
CA GLU A 790 -48.54 24.62 -14.83
C GLU A 790 -47.04 24.38 -15.00
N ILE A 791 -46.48 23.44 -14.26
CA ILE A 791 -45.06 23.17 -14.25
C ILE A 791 -44.87 21.67 -14.59
N TYR A 792 -44.10 21.39 -15.60
CA TYR A 792 -43.69 20.05 -15.94
C TYR A 792 -42.18 19.92 -15.74
N VAL A 793 -41.76 18.97 -14.93
CA VAL A 793 -40.37 18.55 -14.85
C VAL A 793 -40.30 17.21 -15.55
N PRO A 794 -39.59 17.12 -16.69
CA PRO A 794 -39.54 15.90 -17.48
C PRO A 794 -39.22 14.66 -16.66
N ARG A 795 -39.99 13.58 -16.85
CA ARG A 795 -39.86 12.29 -16.20
C ARG A 795 -39.99 12.30 -14.66
N LYS A 796 -40.48 13.39 -14.03
CA LYS A 796 -40.56 13.47 -12.56
C LYS A 796 -41.94 13.90 -12.08
N ILE A 797 -42.37 15.08 -12.43
CA ILE A 797 -43.59 15.67 -11.87
C ILE A 797 -44.33 16.56 -12.87
N VAL A 798 -45.67 16.57 -12.74
CA VAL A 798 -46.54 17.63 -13.19
C VAL A 798 -47.06 18.34 -11.94
N ASN A 799 -46.80 19.63 -11.79
CA ASN A 799 -47.34 20.42 -10.67
C ASN A 799 -48.30 21.50 -11.20
N ILE A 800 -49.53 21.44 -10.75
CA ILE A 800 -50.62 22.36 -11.10
C ILE A 800 -50.79 23.33 -9.90
N VAL A 801 -50.54 24.60 -10.14
CA VAL A 801 -50.72 25.64 -9.15
C VAL A 801 -52.08 26.28 -9.35
N GLN A 802 -52.95 26.21 -8.34
CA GLN A 802 -54.28 26.81 -8.34
C GLN A 802 -54.49 27.74 -7.15
N LYS A 803 -55.30 28.76 -7.33
CA LYS A 803 -55.83 29.69 -6.29
C LYS A 803 -57.28 29.46 -6.03
#